data_a18717b2d60db6929c33ba6e533f5253
#
_entry.id   a18717b2d60db6929c33ba6e533f5253
#
_cell.length_a   1.000
_cell.length_b   1.000
_cell.length_c   1.000
_cell.angle_alpha   90.00
_cell.angle_beta   90.00
_cell.angle_gamma   90.00
#
_symmetry.space_group_name_H-M   'P 1'
#
loop_
_entity.id
_entity.type
_entity.pdbx_description
1 polymer ?
#
loop_
_entity_poly.entity_id
_entity_poly.type
_entity_poly.pdbx_seq_one_letter_code
_entity_poly.pdbx_strand_id
1 'polypeptide(L)'
;MRKLILFAVIFLSLALMAKDKILIRQPQECFIGLHDNQVWQLPPWDGKGRVVVCFEQRLDFPRLGGWCPCWQILVNDRLLSAMADRNNTRLLNKGLTAVHSDYGISRVCNGDKWYALYSPDYEMAINKFLPANLEAYKIKVDISDVLSRQERNVLRLRFGAELEGYYRLWKIKRRPALAIRNFVIVQEDTPTALKPAEQEKDFVQVRELPRPDFSCSDGKDGLTVTFGGQTYTIRSAFSIPGERTKTVTAGEDNPFYTVTRKLDKKENRIDIFDTFTSKADKLIGLRIAYEMDSKPFPKIYLAGDSSPSRTMNQDGRNPSVFIPDPGHGTGLGLLAQDDVFRVQNVQYCEKGKAGIRTETFALRPGESRTVEWSVYPVKSDDYFDFVNEVRKDWQVNFTIPGELHLSMNVFKDWQKEPWKAQEFHKKNGITMNVYGVHYWRFMEGEQKNWNAAVFGTALMKEKSRANVGGKIEPRDVEPLRKFEKSMFEVAKKIMPELKRFYYIHTQWSTEVDDYKTYADSALKTKDGKFYTGIEEPYHFFIPTLTNSYGKAMFETVDKIIGYYDPEGIYIDEMTCSPLRLSYDMWDQVSVELDRNNNVKNKIGYVTLLKMPFMMKLYDKIINQHHRLLIGNFGPETRTERQFHFPRFEETCHSWWIFYSHLYTPIQLGDVSTYGRTPEENMADIRNAMKNGALYYLYSNTSAAPTITQKMFPFTPIEIHSKWLVGKERILTCVSGDFGWHGGKKLAEIFVYDKFGKSTGDYSAEFFADKGDVRVRLQLKDGQCAVILPIGIEADFKGDVRLLEPRYENGVFSCKAAGNGSIVLKKGNIRQTITVNQPNIQF
;
A
#
# COMPACT_ATOMS: atom_id res chain seq x y z
N MET A 1 20.11 36.88 31.28
CA MET A 1 19.83 36.95 29.86
C MET A 1 19.00 35.75 29.34
N ARG A 2 19.31 34.49 29.65
CA ARG A 2 18.50 33.33 29.14
C ARG A 2 17.04 33.29 29.66
N LYS A 3 16.75 33.78 30.88
CA LYS A 3 15.37 33.84 31.39
C LYS A 3 14.52 34.98 30.77
N LEU A 4 15.15 36.08 30.31
CA LEU A 4 14.44 37.15 29.61
C LEU A 4 14.10 36.77 28.16
N ILE A 5 14.93 35.97 27.50
CA ILE A 5 14.66 35.49 26.14
C ILE A 5 13.51 34.48 26.15
N LEU A 6 13.41 33.63 27.17
CA LEU A 6 12.30 32.68 27.31
C LEU A 6 10.95 33.38 27.53
N PHE A 7 10.95 34.50 28.31
CA PHE A 7 9.76 35.34 28.50
C PHE A 7 9.37 36.10 27.23
N ALA A 8 10.33 36.58 26.45
CA ALA A 8 10.06 37.29 25.18
C ALA A 8 9.52 36.33 24.08
N VAL A 9 9.98 35.07 24.02
CA VAL A 9 9.47 34.06 23.08
C VAL A 9 8.06 33.64 23.49
N ILE A 10 7.74 33.53 24.77
CA ILE A 10 6.38 33.26 25.26
C ILE A 10 5.45 34.43 24.99
N PHE A 11 5.90 35.67 25.15
CA PHE A 11 5.11 36.86 24.84
C PHE A 11 4.93 37.11 23.34
N LEU A 12 5.92 36.77 22.49
CA LEU A 12 5.79 36.86 21.04
C LEU A 12 4.82 35.82 20.51
N SER A 13 4.79 34.60 21.06
CA SER A 13 3.80 33.57 20.71
C SER A 13 2.40 33.94 21.21
N LEU A 14 2.27 34.68 22.28
CA LEU A 14 1.00 35.23 22.79
C LEU A 14 0.55 36.48 22.03
N ALA A 15 1.45 37.30 21.52
CA ALA A 15 1.12 38.51 20.76
C ALA A 15 0.63 38.20 19.32
N LEU A 16 1.01 37.06 18.74
CA LEU A 16 0.46 36.57 17.47
C LEU A 16 -0.93 35.94 17.60
N MET A 17 -1.37 35.65 18.85
CA MET A 17 -2.71 35.11 19.14
C MET A 17 -3.76 36.17 19.47
N ALA A 18 -3.47 37.44 19.32
CA ALA A 18 -4.39 38.53 19.75
C ALA A 18 -5.68 38.70 18.91
N LYS A 19 -5.85 37.87 17.86
CA LYS A 19 -7.08 37.84 17.05
C LYS A 19 -7.83 36.50 17.16
N ASP A 20 -7.24 35.45 17.70
CA ASP A 20 -7.84 34.12 17.68
C ASP A 20 -8.78 33.92 18.88
N LYS A 21 -9.98 33.45 18.61
CA LYS A 21 -11.00 33.18 19.64
C LYS A 21 -10.79 31.76 20.20
N ILE A 22 -10.43 31.64 21.46
CA ILE A 22 -10.34 30.35 22.15
C ILE A 22 -11.75 29.85 22.46
N LEU A 23 -12.11 28.70 21.90
CA LEU A 23 -13.41 28.04 22.12
C LEU A 23 -13.34 27.10 23.34
N ILE A 24 -12.28 26.34 23.47
CA ILE A 24 -12.03 25.43 24.61
C ILE A 24 -10.55 25.49 24.99
N ARG A 25 -10.28 25.39 26.27
CA ARG A 25 -8.92 25.20 26.81
C ARG A 25 -8.93 24.19 27.95
N GLN A 26 -8.08 23.17 27.83
CA GLN A 26 -7.82 22.21 28.89
C GLN A 26 -6.30 22.16 29.14
N PRO A 27 -5.79 22.91 30.12
CA PRO A 27 -4.35 23.01 30.35
C PRO A 27 -3.77 21.76 31.04
N GLN A 28 -4.58 21.01 31.77
CA GLN A 28 -4.13 19.84 32.52
C GLN A 28 -3.96 18.64 31.57
N GLU A 29 -2.93 17.85 31.81
CA GLU A 29 -2.72 16.60 31.12
C GLU A 29 -3.85 15.62 31.43
N CYS A 30 -4.42 15.00 30.41
CA CYS A 30 -5.40 13.93 30.55
C CYS A 30 -4.90 12.66 29.85
N PHE A 31 -5.37 11.51 30.34
CA PHE A 31 -5.02 10.20 29.84
C PHE A 31 -6.27 9.50 29.31
N ILE A 32 -6.25 9.16 28.03
CA ILE A 32 -7.32 8.38 27.39
C ILE A 32 -6.85 6.93 27.34
N GLY A 33 -7.52 6.05 28.09
CA GLY A 33 -7.25 4.60 28.10
C GLY A 33 -7.69 3.93 26.80
N LEU A 34 -7.24 2.69 26.60
CA LEU A 34 -7.76 1.86 25.49
C LEU A 34 -9.27 1.74 25.59
N HIS A 35 -9.97 1.91 24.48
CA HIS A 35 -11.43 1.95 24.33
C HIS A 35 -12.12 3.18 24.94
N ASP A 36 -11.37 4.07 25.60
CA ASP A 36 -11.93 5.27 26.18
C ASP A 36 -12.03 6.38 25.13
N ASN A 37 -12.88 7.35 25.47
CA ASN A 37 -13.05 8.57 24.69
C ASN A 37 -12.93 9.78 25.62
N GLN A 38 -12.31 10.83 25.09
CA GLN A 38 -12.42 12.17 25.66
C GLN A 38 -13.33 13.01 24.77
N VAL A 39 -14.30 13.69 25.39
CA VAL A 39 -15.36 14.40 24.66
C VAL A 39 -15.38 15.88 25.06
N TRP A 40 -15.51 16.76 24.06
CA TRP A 40 -15.72 18.19 24.23
C TRP A 40 -16.93 18.66 23.43
N GLN A 41 -17.68 19.62 23.99
CA GLN A 41 -18.81 20.24 23.31
C GLN A 41 -18.41 21.63 22.82
N LEU A 42 -18.67 21.90 21.57
CA LEU A 42 -18.42 23.16 20.88
C LEU A 42 -19.74 23.87 20.55
N PRO A 43 -19.76 25.20 20.53
CA PRO A 43 -20.91 25.92 19.99
C PRO A 43 -21.08 25.64 18.48
N PRO A 44 -22.24 26.01 17.90
CA PRO A 44 -22.38 26.07 16.46
C PRO A 44 -21.28 26.95 15.86
N TRP A 45 -20.74 26.54 14.72
CA TRP A 45 -19.72 27.33 14.02
C TRP A 45 -20.39 28.47 13.22
N ASP A 46 -19.91 29.69 13.39
CA ASP A 46 -20.44 30.85 12.69
C ASP A 46 -20.03 30.92 11.19
N GLY A 47 -19.22 29.97 10.72
CA GLY A 47 -18.73 29.92 9.34
C GLY A 47 -17.59 30.89 9.05
N LYS A 48 -17.08 31.59 10.06
CA LYS A 48 -15.95 32.52 9.91
C LYS A 48 -14.64 31.90 10.35
N GLY A 49 -13.58 32.19 9.61
CA GLY A 49 -12.25 31.67 9.89
C GLY A 49 -12.21 30.15 9.90
N ARG A 50 -11.21 29.58 10.54
CA ARG A 50 -11.07 28.13 10.70
C ARG A 50 -11.04 27.71 12.16
N VAL A 51 -11.61 26.57 12.48
CA VAL A 51 -11.59 25.99 13.82
C VAL A 51 -10.53 24.88 13.86
N VAL A 52 -9.56 25.06 14.73
CA VAL A 52 -8.37 24.24 14.82
C VAL A 52 -8.25 23.63 16.22
N VAL A 53 -8.02 22.31 16.27
CA VAL A 53 -7.69 21.57 17.49
C VAL A 53 -6.18 21.49 17.62
N CYS A 54 -5.64 21.98 18.73
CA CYS A 54 -4.22 21.92 19.02
C CYS A 54 -3.99 21.20 20.34
N PHE A 55 -3.04 20.29 20.38
CA PHE A 55 -2.64 19.60 21.61
C PHE A 55 -1.26 18.99 21.47
N GLU A 56 -0.71 18.56 22.58
CA GLU A 56 0.50 17.75 22.64
C GLU A 56 0.12 16.33 23.00
N GLN A 57 0.64 15.36 22.26
CA GLN A 57 0.39 13.93 22.50
C GLN A 57 1.66 13.15 22.75
N ARG A 58 1.57 12.14 23.59
CA ARG A 58 2.54 11.07 23.72
C ARG A 58 1.84 9.76 24.09
N LEU A 59 2.44 8.65 23.74
CA LEU A 59 2.02 7.35 24.24
C LEU A 59 2.56 7.16 25.69
N ASP A 60 1.66 7.04 26.65
CA ASP A 60 2.02 6.70 28.03
C ASP A 60 2.07 5.18 28.20
N PHE A 61 3.20 4.59 27.82
CA PHE A 61 3.47 3.17 27.94
C PHE A 61 4.98 2.93 28.07
N PRO A 62 5.44 2.11 29.07
CA PRO A 62 6.86 1.97 29.40
C PRO A 62 7.64 1.09 28.42
N ARG A 63 6.98 0.46 27.44
CA ARG A 63 7.59 -0.47 26.49
C ARG A 63 6.93 -0.41 25.13
N LEU A 64 7.74 -0.61 24.12
CA LEU A 64 7.27 -0.94 22.78
C LEU A 64 6.79 -2.39 22.77
N GLY A 65 5.59 -2.59 22.19
CA GLY A 65 5.09 -3.90 21.83
C GLY A 65 4.69 -3.88 20.39
N GLY A 66 5.62 -4.05 19.44
CA GLY A 66 5.41 -4.28 18.01
C GLY A 66 4.46 -3.36 17.22
N TRP A 67 3.35 -2.94 17.81
CA TRP A 67 2.31 -2.15 17.15
C TRP A 67 2.04 -0.85 17.89
N CYS A 68 2.02 0.27 17.18
CA CYS A 68 1.59 1.54 17.74
C CYS A 68 0.07 1.57 17.89
N PRO A 69 -0.45 1.80 19.10
CA PRO A 69 -1.88 2.10 19.25
C PRO A 69 -2.24 3.34 18.46
N CYS A 70 -3.45 3.33 17.90
CA CYS A 70 -3.96 4.47 17.13
C CYS A 70 -5.05 5.20 17.89
N TRP A 71 -5.24 6.47 17.57
CA TRP A 71 -6.37 7.26 18.02
C TRP A 71 -7.09 7.91 16.83
N GLN A 72 -8.33 8.31 17.06
CA GLN A 72 -9.20 8.86 16.02
C GLN A 72 -9.91 10.11 16.52
N ILE A 73 -10.20 11.02 15.59
CA ILE A 73 -11.01 12.20 15.84
C ILE A 73 -12.39 11.98 15.21
N LEU A 74 -13.44 12.17 15.99
CA LEU A 74 -14.82 12.20 15.50
C LEU A 74 -15.42 13.57 15.81
N VAL A 75 -16.11 14.13 14.83
CA VAL A 75 -16.90 15.36 15.00
C VAL A 75 -18.33 15.05 14.64
N ASN A 76 -19.25 15.22 15.59
CA ASN A 76 -20.67 14.85 15.43
C ASN A 76 -20.84 13.39 14.96
N ASP A 77 -20.07 12.48 15.59
CA ASP A 77 -19.96 11.05 15.25
C ASP A 77 -19.46 10.75 13.82
N ARG A 78 -19.09 11.77 13.07
CA ARG A 78 -18.43 11.62 11.79
C ARG A 78 -16.93 11.49 12.00
N LEU A 79 -16.36 10.38 11.53
CA LEU A 79 -14.94 10.10 11.62
C LEU A 79 -14.15 11.04 10.70
N LEU A 80 -13.16 11.73 11.26
CA LEU A 80 -12.26 12.60 10.51
C LEU A 80 -11.14 11.75 9.87
N SER A 81 -11.03 11.82 8.55
CA SER A 81 -9.95 11.12 7.85
C SER A 81 -8.63 11.87 7.96
N ALA A 82 -7.66 11.25 8.61
CA ALA A 82 -6.31 11.79 8.71
C ALA A 82 -5.61 11.89 7.33
N MET A 83 -6.02 11.07 6.38
CA MET A 83 -5.47 11.09 5.01
C MET A 83 -6.09 12.20 4.14
N ALA A 84 -7.40 12.43 4.25
CA ALA A 84 -8.06 13.53 3.57
C ALA A 84 -7.53 14.89 4.06
N ASP A 85 -7.14 14.93 5.34
CA ASP A 85 -6.71 16.14 6.02
C ASP A 85 -5.19 16.31 6.09
N ARG A 86 -4.44 15.64 5.21
CA ARG A 86 -2.97 15.77 5.16
C ARG A 86 -2.50 17.23 5.14
N ASN A 87 -3.24 18.10 4.47
CA ASN A 87 -2.94 19.52 4.41
C ASN A 87 -3.30 20.28 5.70
N ASN A 88 -4.17 19.72 6.53
CA ASN A 88 -4.68 20.34 7.74
C ASN A 88 -3.99 19.86 9.00
N THR A 89 -3.26 18.74 8.92
CA THR A 89 -2.53 18.17 10.05
C THR A 89 -1.08 18.61 10.01
N ARG A 90 -0.62 19.20 11.11
CA ARG A 90 0.77 19.61 11.28
C ARG A 90 1.35 19.05 12.56
N LEU A 91 2.51 18.43 12.42
CA LEU A 91 3.40 18.20 13.53
C LEU A 91 4.30 19.40 13.68
N LEU A 92 4.30 19.97 14.86
CA LEU A 92 5.05 21.19 15.17
C LEU A 92 6.46 20.91 15.66
N ASN A 93 6.75 19.66 16.05
CA ASN A 93 8.09 19.22 16.46
C ASN A 93 8.88 18.72 15.24
N LYS A 94 10.19 18.99 15.24
CA LYS A 94 11.13 18.44 14.27
C LYS A 94 11.57 17.03 14.68
N GLY A 95 11.99 16.22 13.71
CA GLY A 95 12.62 14.92 13.98
C GLY A 95 11.68 13.81 14.42
N LEU A 96 10.38 13.95 14.10
CA LEU A 96 9.41 12.94 14.40
C LEU A 96 9.73 11.64 13.68
N THR A 97 9.95 10.58 14.44
CA THR A 97 9.99 9.21 13.96
C THR A 97 8.73 8.49 14.40
N ALA A 98 8.04 7.85 13.47
CA ALA A 98 7.02 6.88 13.83
C ALA A 98 7.69 5.69 14.53
N VAL A 99 7.00 5.04 15.44
CA VAL A 99 7.55 3.92 16.19
C VAL A 99 7.88 2.71 15.31
N HIS A 100 7.37 2.66 14.07
CA HIS A 100 7.77 1.71 13.02
C HIS A 100 8.80 2.29 12.06
N SER A 101 9.69 3.10 12.54
CA SER A 101 10.68 3.83 11.73
C SER A 101 11.78 2.97 11.10
N ASP A 102 11.79 1.67 11.33
CA ASP A 102 12.69 0.76 10.64
C ASP A 102 12.57 0.86 9.11
N TYR A 103 11.45 1.38 8.63
CA TYR A 103 11.20 1.69 7.22
C TYR A 103 11.52 3.14 6.84
N GLY A 104 12.18 3.90 7.70
CA GLY A 104 12.63 5.27 7.42
C GLY A 104 11.51 6.29 7.24
N ILE A 105 10.29 6.01 7.69
CA ILE A 105 9.12 6.84 7.44
C ILE A 105 8.59 7.43 8.74
N SER A 106 8.78 8.72 8.94
CA SER A 106 8.10 9.45 9.99
C SER A 106 6.64 9.72 9.57
N ARG A 107 5.69 9.05 10.18
CA ARG A 107 4.26 9.26 9.93
C ARG A 107 3.48 9.34 11.22
N VAL A 108 2.52 10.25 11.24
CA VAL A 108 1.63 10.46 12.37
C VAL A 108 0.25 9.91 12.13
N CYS A 109 -0.10 9.59 10.90
CA CYS A 109 -1.45 9.17 10.56
C CYS A 109 -1.48 8.16 9.44
N ASN A 110 -2.56 7.40 9.40
CA ASN A 110 -2.84 6.40 8.41
C ASN A 110 -4.35 6.29 8.21
N GLY A 111 -4.83 6.66 7.02
CA GLY A 111 -6.25 6.70 6.73
C GLY A 111 -7.01 7.58 7.72
N ASP A 112 -7.87 6.96 8.49
CA ASP A 112 -8.68 7.59 9.55
C ASP A 112 -8.04 7.51 10.94
N LYS A 113 -6.82 7.00 11.03
CA LYS A 113 -6.13 6.73 12.29
C LYS A 113 -4.87 7.56 12.44
N TRP A 114 -4.63 7.95 13.67
CA TRP A 114 -3.46 8.70 14.10
C TRP A 114 -2.64 7.83 15.03
N TYR A 115 -1.35 7.73 14.80
CA TYR A 115 -0.48 6.98 15.71
C TYR A 115 -0.29 7.70 17.05
N ALA A 116 -0.47 6.96 18.13
CA ALA A 116 -0.04 7.39 19.45
C ALA A 116 1.48 7.20 19.53
N LEU A 117 2.20 8.29 19.38
CA LEU A 117 3.66 8.29 19.29
C LEU A 117 4.30 8.26 20.66
N TYR A 118 5.42 7.57 20.79
CA TYR A 118 6.29 7.68 21.96
C TYR A 118 6.82 9.11 22.08
N SER A 119 7.23 9.45 23.29
CA SER A 119 7.93 10.72 23.52
C SER A 119 9.15 10.83 22.61
N PRO A 120 9.50 12.06 22.12
CA PRO A 120 10.72 12.28 21.33
C PRO A 120 12.03 11.86 21.99
N ASP A 121 12.04 11.71 23.30
CA ASP A 121 13.18 11.23 24.09
C ASP A 121 13.23 9.69 24.24
N TYR A 122 12.37 8.97 23.54
CA TYR A 122 12.39 7.51 23.53
C TYR A 122 13.54 6.97 22.66
N GLU A 123 14.42 6.17 23.24
CA GLU A 123 15.52 5.52 22.54
C GLU A 123 15.14 4.10 22.16
N MET A 124 14.90 3.88 20.87
CA MET A 124 14.47 2.59 20.33
C MET A 124 15.53 1.50 20.47
N ALA A 125 16.81 1.82 20.27
CA ALA A 125 17.90 0.84 20.30
C ALA A 125 18.03 0.13 21.65
N ILE A 126 17.65 0.79 22.74
CA ILE A 126 17.68 0.23 24.09
C ILE A 126 16.29 0.03 24.69
N ASN A 127 15.23 0.31 23.92
CA ASN A 127 13.84 0.20 24.34
C ASN A 127 13.54 0.91 25.68
N LYS A 128 14.05 2.14 25.84
CA LYS A 128 13.90 2.94 27.06
C LYS A 128 13.64 4.41 26.76
N PHE A 129 12.92 5.06 27.66
CA PHE A 129 12.91 6.52 27.69
C PHE A 129 14.24 7.03 28.23
N LEU A 130 14.83 7.98 27.53
CA LEU A 130 15.92 8.77 28.04
C LEU A 130 15.40 9.74 29.11
N PRO A 131 16.21 10.13 30.09
CA PRO A 131 15.67 10.66 31.34
C PRO A 131 15.02 12.03 31.26
N ALA A 132 14.01 12.17 32.00
CA ALA A 132 13.52 13.26 32.85
C ALA A 132 12.39 14.17 32.33
N ASN A 133 12.17 14.46 31.05
CA ASN A 133 11.21 15.52 30.73
C ASN A 133 10.02 15.09 29.88
N LEU A 134 9.81 13.80 29.58
CA LEU A 134 8.70 13.23 28.82
C LEU A 134 8.11 14.24 27.84
N GLU A 135 8.89 14.63 26.86
CA GLU A 135 8.44 15.53 25.80
C GLU A 135 7.22 14.95 25.09
N ALA A 136 6.45 15.78 24.44
CA ALA A 136 5.27 15.37 23.70
C ALA A 136 5.26 16.02 22.32
N TYR A 137 4.63 15.33 21.35
CA TYR A 137 4.51 15.84 19.99
C TYR A 137 3.32 16.78 19.86
N LYS A 138 3.56 17.97 19.32
CA LYS A 138 2.53 18.99 19.06
C LYS A 138 1.78 18.68 17.80
N ILE A 139 0.47 18.63 17.90
CA ILE A 139 -0.46 18.34 16.80
C ILE A 139 -1.39 19.53 16.62
N LYS A 140 -1.68 19.86 15.37
CA LYS A 140 -2.66 20.86 14.95
C LYS A 140 -3.52 20.26 13.84
N VAL A 141 -4.85 20.25 14.03
CA VAL A 141 -5.82 19.68 13.09
C VAL A 141 -6.93 20.68 12.84
N ASP A 142 -7.19 21.02 11.59
CA ASP A 142 -8.33 21.82 11.15
C ASP A 142 -9.57 20.92 11.06
N ILE A 143 -10.66 21.31 11.74
CA ILE A 143 -11.93 20.59 11.80
C ILE A 143 -13.08 21.39 11.20
N SER A 144 -12.83 22.51 10.55
CA SER A 144 -13.84 23.47 10.10
C SER A 144 -14.88 22.88 9.16
N ASP A 145 -14.46 22.04 8.22
CA ASP A 145 -15.32 21.46 7.17
C ASP A 145 -16.34 20.43 7.68
N VAL A 146 -16.14 19.92 8.89
CA VAL A 146 -17.03 18.91 9.53
C VAL A 146 -17.91 19.48 10.64
N LEU A 147 -17.81 20.78 10.90
CA LEU A 147 -18.61 21.45 11.94
C LEU A 147 -20.00 21.84 11.43
N SER A 148 -21.02 21.60 12.28
CA SER A 148 -22.37 22.13 12.06
C SER A 148 -22.43 23.64 12.37
N ARG A 149 -23.16 24.37 11.52
CA ARG A 149 -23.47 25.80 11.73
C ARG A 149 -24.77 26.04 12.50
N GLN A 150 -25.62 25.01 12.58
CA GLN A 150 -26.94 25.10 13.16
C GLN A 150 -27.04 24.55 14.57
N GLU A 151 -26.23 23.49 14.84
CA GLU A 151 -26.30 22.73 16.08
C GLU A 151 -24.97 22.79 16.84
N ARG A 152 -25.02 22.44 18.12
CA ARG A 152 -23.80 22.24 18.91
C ARG A 152 -22.98 21.09 18.32
N ASN A 153 -21.69 21.26 18.29
CA ASN A 153 -20.76 20.26 17.80
C ASN A 153 -20.17 19.45 18.95
N VAL A 154 -19.97 18.17 18.71
CA VAL A 154 -19.33 17.25 19.65
C VAL A 154 -18.02 16.74 19.04
N LEU A 155 -16.91 17.12 19.65
CA LEU A 155 -15.59 16.57 19.32
C LEU A 155 -15.29 15.41 20.26
N ARG A 156 -14.86 14.30 19.69
CA ARG A 156 -14.45 13.11 20.43
C ARG A 156 -13.07 12.65 19.96
N LEU A 157 -12.17 12.45 20.89
CA LEU A 157 -10.93 11.69 20.66
C LEU A 157 -11.13 10.29 21.22
N ARG A 158 -11.02 9.28 20.36
CA ARG A 158 -11.14 7.86 20.70
C ARG A 158 -9.75 7.24 20.62
N PHE A 159 -9.32 6.55 21.69
CA PHE A 159 -8.09 5.79 21.68
C PHE A 159 -8.40 4.32 21.37
N GLY A 160 -7.73 3.79 20.36
CA GLY A 160 -8.11 2.55 19.69
C GLY A 160 -8.03 1.30 20.53
N ALA A 161 -8.93 0.41 20.18
CA ALA A 161 -9.19 -0.87 20.81
C ALA A 161 -8.37 -2.01 20.20
N GLU A 162 -7.68 -1.77 19.14
CA GLU A 162 -7.12 -2.77 18.24
C GLU A 162 -6.21 -3.77 18.93
N LEU A 163 -5.55 -3.34 19.99
CA LEU A 163 -4.57 -4.14 20.72
C LEU A 163 -5.08 -4.73 22.05
N GLU A 164 -6.36 -4.61 22.35
CA GLU A 164 -6.89 -5.12 23.63
C GLU A 164 -6.65 -6.63 23.80
N GLY A 165 -6.86 -7.40 22.74
CA GLY A 165 -6.57 -8.83 22.72
C GLY A 165 -5.10 -9.13 23.00
N TYR A 166 -4.22 -8.34 22.42
CA TYR A 166 -2.77 -8.42 22.57
C TYR A 166 -2.33 -8.17 24.04
N TYR A 167 -2.83 -7.09 24.65
CA TYR A 167 -2.51 -6.77 26.04
C TYR A 167 -3.10 -7.77 27.04
N ARG A 168 -4.26 -8.33 26.78
CA ARG A 168 -4.86 -9.42 27.57
C ARG A 168 -4.04 -10.71 27.50
N LEU A 169 -3.59 -11.07 26.30
CA LEU A 169 -2.78 -12.27 26.08
C LEU A 169 -1.45 -12.18 26.84
N TRP A 170 -0.82 -11.04 26.82
CA TRP A 170 0.47 -10.83 27.45
C TRP A 170 0.40 -10.55 28.95
N LYS A 171 -0.82 -10.55 29.53
CA LYS A 171 -1.05 -10.23 30.94
C LYS A 171 -0.35 -8.94 31.38
N ILE A 172 -0.26 -7.96 30.50
CA ILE A 172 0.34 -6.67 30.78
C ILE A 172 -0.59 -5.93 31.75
N LYS A 173 -0.13 -5.72 32.98
CA LYS A 173 -0.93 -5.10 34.05
C LYS A 173 -1.22 -3.63 33.76
N ARG A 174 -0.21 -2.90 33.24
CA ARG A 174 -0.36 -1.51 32.84
C ARG A 174 -0.69 -1.47 31.34
N ARG A 175 -1.82 -0.89 31.02
CA ARG A 175 -2.25 -0.68 29.64
C ARG A 175 -1.72 0.65 29.13
N PRO A 176 -1.53 0.80 27.80
CA PRO A 176 -1.19 2.08 27.23
C PRO A 176 -2.33 3.07 27.39
N ALA A 177 -1.96 4.35 27.51
CA ALA A 177 -2.86 5.47 27.43
C ALA A 177 -2.33 6.52 26.47
N LEU A 178 -3.21 7.23 25.80
CA LEU A 178 -2.87 8.43 25.06
C LEU A 178 -2.84 9.60 26.05
N ALA A 179 -1.67 10.13 26.34
CA ALA A 179 -1.52 11.31 27.16
C ALA A 179 -1.64 12.55 26.28
N ILE A 180 -2.55 13.44 26.64
CA ILE A 180 -2.83 14.71 25.95
C ILE A 180 -2.64 15.84 26.93
N ARG A 181 -1.88 16.85 26.55
CA ARG A 181 -1.69 18.08 27.35
C ARG A 181 -1.79 19.32 26.45
N ASN A 182 -1.97 20.49 27.09
CA ASN A 182 -2.09 21.77 26.40
C ASN A 182 -3.17 21.76 25.32
N PHE A 183 -4.26 21.07 25.56
CA PHE A 183 -5.36 20.96 24.62
C PHE A 183 -6.09 22.29 24.50
N VAL A 184 -6.25 22.77 23.27
CA VAL A 184 -6.97 23.99 22.96
C VAL A 184 -7.69 23.85 21.61
N ILE A 185 -8.92 24.37 21.55
CA ILE A 185 -9.65 24.56 20.31
C ILE A 185 -9.76 26.05 20.07
N VAL A 186 -9.26 26.47 18.91
CA VAL A 186 -9.14 27.88 18.54
C VAL A 186 -9.89 28.13 17.24
N GLN A 187 -10.66 29.21 17.19
CA GLN A 187 -11.17 29.76 15.94
C GLN A 187 -10.20 30.85 15.48
N GLU A 188 -9.42 30.52 14.44
CA GLU A 188 -8.44 31.42 13.83
C GLU A 188 -9.14 32.33 12.80
N ASP A 189 -8.76 33.60 12.74
CA ASP A 189 -9.30 34.59 11.79
C ASP A 189 -8.79 34.38 10.34
N THR A 190 -7.99 33.34 10.14
CA THR A 190 -7.46 32.96 8.83
C THR A 190 -8.54 32.22 8.03
N PRO A 191 -8.80 32.61 6.77
CA PRO A 191 -9.68 31.82 5.93
C PRO A 191 -9.21 30.38 5.86
N THR A 192 -10.15 29.46 5.92
CA THR A 192 -9.86 28.05 5.69
C THR A 192 -9.20 27.96 4.31
N ALA A 193 -7.92 27.62 4.28
CA ALA A 193 -7.25 27.28 3.02
C ALA A 193 -7.70 25.88 2.57
N LEU A 194 -9.00 25.64 2.64
CA LEU A 194 -9.63 24.58 1.89
C LEU A 194 -9.43 25.00 0.44
N LYS A 195 -8.42 24.41 -0.24
CA LYS A 195 -8.64 24.15 -1.65
C LYS A 195 -10.03 23.52 -1.70
N PRO A 196 -10.95 23.99 -2.55
CA PRO A 196 -12.16 23.24 -2.85
C PRO A 196 -11.63 21.81 -3.05
N ALA A 197 -12.16 20.84 -2.34
CA ALA A 197 -11.93 19.45 -2.68
C ALA A 197 -12.01 19.42 -4.18
N GLU A 198 -10.92 19.07 -4.88
CA GLU A 198 -10.95 18.98 -6.35
C GLU A 198 -12.30 18.38 -6.61
N GLN A 199 -13.19 19.11 -7.31
CA GLN A 199 -14.55 18.60 -7.54
C GLN A 199 -14.29 17.27 -8.20
N GLU A 200 -14.31 16.20 -7.39
CA GLU A 200 -14.05 14.85 -7.84
C GLU A 200 -15.05 14.70 -8.96
N LYS A 201 -14.58 14.34 -10.14
CA LYS A 201 -15.48 14.12 -11.28
C LYS A 201 -16.54 13.17 -10.78
N ASP A 202 -17.71 13.72 -10.43
CA ASP A 202 -18.84 12.98 -9.85
C ASP A 202 -19.38 11.94 -10.84
N PHE A 203 -18.81 11.94 -12.06
CA PHE A 203 -19.17 11.07 -13.16
C PHE A 203 -17.96 10.72 -14.02
N VAL A 204 -17.68 9.41 -14.17
CA VAL A 204 -16.55 8.89 -14.95
C VAL A 204 -17.03 8.20 -16.22
N GLN A 205 -16.14 8.08 -17.21
CA GLN A 205 -16.42 7.35 -18.45
C GLN A 205 -15.26 6.42 -18.76
N VAL A 206 -15.55 5.14 -18.94
CA VAL A 206 -14.59 4.19 -19.49
C VAL A 206 -14.32 4.59 -20.94
N ARG A 207 -13.10 4.97 -21.25
CA ARG A 207 -12.69 5.41 -22.57
C ARG A 207 -11.36 4.80 -22.97
N GLU A 208 -11.23 4.49 -24.24
CA GLU A 208 -9.93 4.12 -24.80
C GLU A 208 -9.06 5.39 -24.91
N LEU A 209 -7.85 5.32 -24.34
CA LEU A 209 -6.89 6.41 -24.52
C LEU A 209 -6.28 6.33 -25.91
N PRO A 210 -6.23 7.46 -26.64
CA PRO A 210 -5.55 7.48 -27.91
C PRO A 210 -4.05 7.30 -27.70
N ARG A 211 -3.43 6.47 -28.54
CA ARG A 211 -1.97 6.30 -28.52
C ARG A 211 -1.26 7.64 -28.73
N PRO A 212 -0.18 7.90 -28.00
CA PRO A 212 0.59 9.12 -28.21
C PRO A 212 1.31 9.05 -29.56
N ASP A 213 1.13 10.08 -30.39
CA ASP A 213 2.06 10.35 -31.47
C ASP A 213 3.14 11.26 -30.94
N PHE A 214 4.38 10.80 -30.92
CA PHE A 214 5.52 11.52 -30.35
C PHE A 214 6.79 11.35 -31.18
N SER A 215 7.66 12.34 -31.09
CA SER A 215 9.02 12.26 -31.60
C SER A 215 10.03 12.37 -30.46
N CYS A 216 11.23 11.82 -30.65
CA CYS A 216 12.32 11.93 -29.70
C CYS A 216 13.65 12.15 -30.41
N SER A 217 14.54 12.87 -29.75
CA SER A 217 15.95 13.04 -30.20
C SER A 217 16.84 13.15 -28.98
N ASP A 218 18.07 12.60 -29.08
CA ASP A 218 19.11 12.74 -28.08
C ASP A 218 20.13 13.78 -28.55
N GLY A 219 20.43 14.76 -27.74
CA GLY A 219 21.30 15.89 -28.05
C GLY A 219 22.15 16.32 -26.86
N LYS A 220 22.95 17.35 -27.03
CA LYS A 220 23.84 17.88 -25.98
C LYS A 220 23.06 18.33 -24.72
N ASP A 221 21.83 18.83 -24.92
CA ASP A 221 20.98 19.32 -23.81
C ASP A 221 20.19 18.21 -23.12
N GLY A 222 20.28 16.99 -23.63
CA GLY A 222 19.57 15.79 -23.12
C GLY A 222 18.62 15.17 -24.14
N LEU A 223 17.85 14.19 -23.67
CA LEU A 223 16.78 13.53 -24.42
C LEU A 223 15.57 14.45 -24.51
N THR A 224 15.19 14.85 -25.70
CA THR A 224 13.96 15.61 -25.95
C THR A 224 12.85 14.68 -26.43
N VAL A 225 11.63 14.89 -25.91
CA VAL A 225 10.43 14.16 -26.30
C VAL A 225 9.35 15.19 -26.60
N THR A 226 8.84 15.17 -27.85
CA THR A 226 7.82 16.11 -28.32
C THR A 226 6.51 15.36 -28.59
N PHE A 227 5.42 15.75 -27.91
CA PHE A 227 4.07 15.25 -28.09
C PHE A 227 3.04 16.22 -27.53
N GLY A 228 1.79 16.13 -27.96
CA GLY A 228 0.72 17.01 -27.50
C GLY A 228 1.02 18.52 -27.67
N GLY A 229 1.86 18.88 -28.64
CA GLY A 229 2.27 20.26 -28.88
C GLY A 229 3.36 20.80 -27.94
N GLN A 230 3.91 19.96 -27.06
CA GLN A 230 4.95 20.33 -26.10
C GLN A 230 6.24 19.54 -26.30
N THR A 231 7.37 20.13 -25.87
CA THR A 231 8.69 19.48 -25.86
C THR A 231 9.21 19.41 -24.43
N TYR A 232 9.49 18.20 -23.99
CA TYR A 232 10.05 17.89 -22.67
C TYR A 232 11.51 17.51 -22.83
N THR A 233 12.39 18.07 -22.00
CA THR A 233 13.83 17.77 -22.01
C THR A 233 14.24 17.06 -20.73
N ILE A 234 14.72 15.82 -20.87
CA ILE A 234 15.25 15.01 -19.77
C ILE A 234 16.77 15.03 -19.84
N ARG A 235 17.40 15.62 -18.83
CA ARG A 235 18.87 15.72 -18.74
C ARG A 235 19.43 14.52 -18.00
N SER A 236 20.58 14.04 -18.44
CA SER A 236 21.36 13.02 -17.74
C SER A 236 22.50 13.70 -16.97
N ALA A 237 22.76 13.25 -15.74
CA ALA A 237 23.88 13.75 -14.95
C ALA A 237 24.59 12.56 -14.29
N PHE A 238 25.86 12.34 -14.69
CA PHE A 238 26.70 11.24 -14.22
C PHE A 238 27.88 11.78 -13.44
N SER A 239 28.07 11.39 -12.20
CA SER A 239 29.13 11.90 -11.36
C SER A 239 30.50 11.38 -11.78
N ILE A 240 31.54 12.18 -11.54
CA ILE A 240 32.94 11.82 -11.79
C ILE A 240 33.57 11.44 -10.44
N PRO A 241 34.23 10.24 -10.32
CA PRO A 241 34.96 9.87 -9.10
C PRO A 241 36.02 10.93 -8.75
N GLY A 242 36.11 11.31 -7.49
CA GLY A 242 37.02 12.38 -7.00
C GLY A 242 36.46 13.79 -7.11
N GLU A 243 35.36 14.02 -7.87
CA GLU A 243 34.79 15.33 -8.14
C GLU A 243 33.43 15.49 -7.45
N ARG A 244 33.27 16.51 -6.61
CA ARG A 244 32.08 16.72 -5.81
C ARG A 244 30.85 17.14 -6.61
N THR A 245 31.03 18.06 -7.56
CA THR A 245 29.91 18.75 -8.23
C THR A 245 29.92 18.61 -9.74
N LYS A 246 31.02 18.13 -10.29
CA LYS A 246 31.14 17.96 -11.73
C LYS A 246 30.44 16.72 -12.19
N THR A 247 29.62 16.83 -13.23
CA THR A 247 28.94 15.75 -13.92
C THR A 247 29.20 15.78 -15.40
N VAL A 248 29.04 14.62 -16.04
CA VAL A 248 29.07 14.45 -17.50
C VAL A 248 27.75 13.86 -17.97
N THR A 249 27.48 13.97 -19.27
CA THR A 249 26.33 13.35 -19.93
C THR A 249 26.77 12.18 -20.81
N ALA A 250 25.79 11.48 -21.41
CA ALA A 250 26.09 10.40 -22.34
C ALA A 250 26.89 10.92 -23.54
N GLY A 251 27.94 10.21 -23.93
CA GLY A 251 28.85 10.60 -25.03
C GLY A 251 29.97 11.58 -24.65
N GLU A 252 29.93 12.16 -23.44
CA GLU A 252 31.05 12.98 -22.94
C GLU A 252 32.17 12.09 -22.39
N ASP A 253 33.41 12.44 -22.72
CA ASP A 253 34.58 11.69 -22.26
C ASP A 253 35.04 12.11 -20.86
N ASN A 254 35.49 11.14 -20.07
CA ASN A 254 36.09 11.33 -18.77
C ASN A 254 37.16 10.23 -18.52
N PRO A 255 38.08 10.40 -17.55
CA PRO A 255 39.19 9.45 -17.38
C PRO A 255 38.75 8.11 -16.72
N PHE A 256 37.58 8.02 -16.13
CA PHE A 256 37.19 6.89 -15.30
C PHE A 256 36.25 5.88 -15.99
N TYR A 257 35.42 6.35 -16.94
CA TYR A 257 34.44 5.50 -17.63
C TYR A 257 33.99 6.14 -18.95
N THR A 258 33.41 5.34 -19.83
CA THR A 258 32.63 5.81 -20.98
C THR A 258 31.16 5.50 -20.79
N VAL A 259 30.29 6.27 -21.45
CA VAL A 259 28.84 5.98 -21.50
C VAL A 259 28.39 5.98 -22.95
N THR A 260 27.81 4.86 -23.38
CA THR A 260 27.17 4.78 -24.71
C THR A 260 25.66 4.63 -24.50
N ARG A 261 24.89 5.49 -25.19
CA ARG A 261 23.43 5.48 -25.15
C ARG A 261 22.86 4.84 -26.40
N LYS A 262 21.87 3.96 -26.19
CA LYS A 262 21.00 3.44 -27.25
C LYS A 262 19.56 3.79 -26.92
N LEU A 263 18.83 4.30 -27.91
CA LEU A 263 17.39 4.54 -27.82
C LEU A 263 16.64 3.47 -28.63
N ASP A 264 15.54 2.97 -28.08
CA ASP A 264 14.62 2.07 -28.75
C ASP A 264 13.19 2.64 -28.62
N LYS A 265 12.74 3.30 -29.67
CA LYS A 265 11.41 3.90 -29.73
C LYS A 265 10.36 2.81 -29.99
N LYS A 266 9.43 2.70 -29.07
CA LYS A 266 8.22 1.85 -29.18
C LYS A 266 7.00 2.69 -29.53
N GLU A 267 5.85 2.07 -29.70
CA GLU A 267 4.60 2.77 -30.01
C GLU A 267 4.13 3.72 -28.90
N ASN A 268 4.37 3.36 -27.64
CA ASN A 268 3.88 4.09 -26.44
C ASN A 268 4.99 4.62 -25.53
N ARG A 269 6.27 4.34 -25.82
CA ARG A 269 7.39 4.73 -24.98
C ARG A 269 8.72 4.78 -25.74
N ILE A 270 9.72 5.26 -25.02
CA ILE A 270 11.13 5.19 -25.43
C ILE A 270 11.86 4.37 -24.37
N ASP A 271 12.49 3.26 -24.76
CA ASP A 271 13.41 2.53 -23.89
C ASP A 271 14.83 3.04 -24.11
N ILE A 272 15.52 3.37 -23.02
CA ILE A 272 16.86 3.94 -23.03
C ILE A 272 17.83 2.98 -22.32
N PHE A 273 18.96 2.72 -22.97
CA PHE A 273 20.01 1.81 -22.52
C PHE A 273 21.31 2.61 -22.42
N ASP A 274 21.71 2.98 -21.21
CA ASP A 274 22.99 3.66 -20.94
C ASP A 274 24.02 2.64 -20.46
N THR A 275 24.98 2.28 -21.34
CA THR A 275 26.04 1.32 -21.00
C THR A 275 27.27 2.07 -20.52
N PHE A 276 27.58 1.87 -19.25
CA PHE A 276 28.77 2.39 -18.57
C PHE A 276 29.90 1.37 -18.65
N THR A 277 31.07 1.75 -19.18
CA THR A 277 32.25 0.89 -19.23
C THR A 277 33.38 1.54 -18.44
N SER A 278 33.87 0.85 -17.41
CA SER A 278 34.97 1.32 -16.58
C SER A 278 36.30 1.36 -17.32
N LYS A 279 37.01 2.49 -17.25
CA LYS A 279 38.42 2.66 -17.65
C LYS A 279 39.36 2.66 -16.45
N ALA A 280 38.81 2.60 -15.22
CA ALA A 280 39.60 2.65 -14.01
C ALA A 280 40.23 1.30 -13.69
N ASP A 281 41.36 1.32 -13.04
CA ASP A 281 42.12 0.16 -12.54
C ASP A 281 41.58 -0.35 -11.18
N LYS A 282 40.63 0.37 -10.59
CA LYS A 282 40.01 0.05 -9.31
C LYS A 282 38.49 0.18 -9.38
N LEU A 283 37.82 -0.35 -8.34
CA LEU A 283 36.39 -0.20 -8.16
C LEU A 283 36.03 1.28 -8.09
N ILE A 284 35.09 1.73 -8.92
CA ILE A 284 34.51 3.06 -8.90
C ILE A 284 33.02 3.02 -8.60
N GLY A 285 32.49 4.13 -8.12
CA GLY A 285 31.06 4.29 -7.88
C GLY A 285 30.54 5.56 -8.51
N LEU A 286 29.28 5.53 -8.92
CA LEU A 286 28.65 6.61 -9.67
C LEU A 286 27.29 7.00 -9.06
N ARG A 287 27.02 8.30 -9.04
CA ARG A 287 25.67 8.84 -8.98
C ARG A 287 25.18 9.08 -10.40
N ILE A 288 24.03 8.53 -10.71
CA ILE A 288 23.41 8.62 -12.03
C ILE A 288 22.03 9.24 -11.84
N ALA A 289 21.71 10.31 -12.53
CA ALA A 289 20.41 10.96 -12.48
C ALA A 289 19.84 11.23 -13.87
N TYR A 290 18.54 11.05 -14.01
CA TYR A 290 17.74 11.44 -15.16
C TYR A 290 16.64 12.37 -14.66
N GLU A 291 16.69 13.64 -15.08
CA GLU A 291 15.88 14.69 -14.46
C GLU A 291 15.37 15.73 -15.45
N MET A 292 14.26 16.35 -15.11
CA MET A 292 13.71 17.49 -15.83
C MET A 292 13.34 18.63 -14.88
N ASP A 293 13.10 19.81 -15.43
CA ASP A 293 12.63 20.95 -14.66
C ASP A 293 11.21 20.71 -14.11
N SER A 294 11.02 20.88 -12.79
CA SER A 294 9.74 20.61 -12.11
C SER A 294 8.88 21.85 -11.89
N LYS A 295 9.43 23.05 -11.99
CA LYS A 295 8.73 24.31 -11.68
C LYS A 295 7.41 24.57 -12.44
N PRO A 296 7.28 24.18 -13.73
CA PRO A 296 6.03 24.41 -14.46
C PRO A 296 4.86 23.52 -13.96
N PHE A 297 5.15 22.45 -13.21
CA PHE A 297 4.17 21.40 -12.91
C PHE A 297 3.67 21.52 -11.48
N PRO A 298 2.33 21.63 -11.28
CA PRO A 298 1.75 21.85 -9.95
C PRO A 298 1.76 20.60 -9.07
N LYS A 299 1.87 19.41 -9.68
CA LYS A 299 1.78 18.11 -9.02
C LYS A 299 2.74 17.13 -9.69
N ILE A 300 3.44 16.32 -8.89
CA ILE A 300 4.34 15.27 -9.37
C ILE A 300 4.13 14.04 -8.52
N TYR A 301 4.08 12.87 -9.16
CA TYR A 301 3.92 11.59 -8.47
C TYR A 301 5.30 10.91 -8.33
N LEU A 302 5.69 10.61 -7.10
CA LEU A 302 6.90 9.88 -6.77
C LEU A 302 6.51 8.49 -6.28
N ALA A 303 6.77 7.45 -7.07
CA ALA A 303 6.29 6.10 -6.82
C ALA A 303 4.75 6.05 -6.56
N GLY A 304 3.98 6.85 -7.29
CA GLY A 304 2.53 6.98 -7.15
C GLY A 304 2.03 7.93 -6.05
N ASP A 305 2.91 8.44 -5.18
CA ASP A 305 2.54 9.42 -4.16
C ASP A 305 2.73 10.84 -4.67
N SER A 306 1.65 11.62 -4.71
CA SER A 306 1.66 13.04 -5.13
C SER A 306 1.59 14.01 -3.95
N SER A 307 1.87 13.55 -2.74
CA SER A 307 1.86 14.41 -1.54
C SER A 307 2.85 15.57 -1.68
N PRO A 308 2.44 16.84 -1.53
CA PRO A 308 3.34 18.00 -1.65
C PRO A 308 4.49 18.01 -0.64
N SER A 309 4.33 17.32 0.47
CA SER A 309 5.36 17.22 1.51
C SER A 309 6.43 16.18 1.19
N ARG A 310 6.20 15.34 0.18
CA ARG A 310 7.14 14.29 -0.21
C ARG A 310 8.04 14.80 -1.33
N THR A 311 9.31 14.99 -1.04
CA THR A 311 10.33 15.40 -2.01
C THR A 311 11.18 14.24 -2.51
N MET A 312 11.18 13.11 -1.81
CA MET A 312 11.87 11.87 -2.20
C MET A 312 11.07 10.64 -1.84
N ASN A 313 11.27 9.59 -2.63
CA ASN A 313 10.86 8.22 -2.33
C ASN A 313 11.96 7.25 -2.79
N GLN A 314 12.02 6.08 -2.21
CA GLN A 314 12.94 5.03 -2.61
C GLN A 314 12.22 3.69 -2.55
N ASP A 315 11.57 3.33 -3.66
CA ASP A 315 10.80 2.09 -3.76
C ASP A 315 10.97 1.42 -5.12
N GLY A 316 11.47 0.19 -5.11
CA GLY A 316 11.69 -0.60 -6.33
C GLY A 316 10.40 -1.25 -6.88
N ARG A 317 9.31 -1.32 -6.08
CA ARG A 317 8.02 -1.88 -6.51
C ARG A 317 7.31 -0.94 -7.49
N ASN A 318 7.43 0.37 -7.26
CA ASN A 318 6.95 1.41 -8.18
C ASN A 318 8.08 2.42 -8.48
N PRO A 319 9.07 2.05 -9.30
CA PRO A 319 10.26 2.86 -9.52
C PRO A 319 10.03 3.98 -10.53
N SER A 320 8.91 4.70 -10.42
CA SER A 320 8.46 5.69 -11.38
C SER A 320 8.36 7.11 -10.81
N VAL A 321 8.50 8.08 -11.71
CA VAL A 321 8.08 9.46 -11.53
C VAL A 321 7.09 9.78 -12.64
N PHE A 322 5.90 10.28 -12.31
CA PHE A 322 4.93 10.76 -13.27
C PHE A 322 4.68 12.25 -13.10
N ILE A 323 4.76 12.97 -14.19
CA ILE A 323 4.67 14.44 -14.26
C ILE A 323 3.46 14.78 -15.12
N PRO A 324 2.31 15.11 -14.52
CA PRO A 324 1.12 15.55 -15.26
C PRO A 324 1.30 16.97 -15.76
N ASP A 325 0.82 17.24 -16.96
CA ASP A 325 0.71 18.56 -17.57
C ASP A 325 -0.76 18.90 -17.89
N PRO A 326 -1.53 19.32 -16.88
CA PRO A 326 -2.97 19.56 -17.07
C PRO A 326 -3.26 20.73 -18.02
N GLY A 327 -2.29 21.63 -18.23
CA GLY A 327 -2.45 22.74 -19.18
C GLY A 327 -2.54 22.26 -20.65
N HIS A 328 -2.01 21.08 -20.93
CA HIS A 328 -2.01 20.47 -22.26
C HIS A 328 -2.76 19.12 -22.30
N GLY A 329 -3.32 18.67 -21.17
CA GLY A 329 -4.00 17.39 -21.07
C GLY A 329 -3.07 16.18 -21.34
N THR A 330 -1.81 16.28 -20.95
CA THR A 330 -0.76 15.27 -21.20
C THR A 330 -0.01 14.97 -19.93
N GLY A 331 0.82 13.93 -19.95
CA GLY A 331 1.71 13.58 -18.86
C GLY A 331 2.96 12.84 -19.34
N LEU A 332 4.01 12.87 -18.55
CA LEU A 332 5.27 12.20 -18.83
C LEU A 332 5.67 11.30 -17.67
N GLY A 333 5.85 9.99 -17.95
CA GLY A 333 6.37 9.02 -16.99
C GLY A 333 7.86 8.74 -17.19
N LEU A 334 8.65 8.71 -16.11
CA LEU A 334 10.01 8.19 -16.07
C LEU A 334 9.99 6.92 -15.23
N LEU A 335 10.64 5.86 -15.72
CA LEU A 335 10.58 4.53 -15.09
C LEU A 335 11.92 3.81 -15.13
N ALA A 336 12.45 3.36 -13.98
CA ALA A 336 13.62 2.48 -13.94
C ALA A 336 13.20 1.05 -14.31
N GLN A 337 13.97 0.36 -15.17
CA GLN A 337 13.59 -0.90 -15.79
C GLN A 337 14.40 -2.12 -15.33
N ASP A 338 15.75 -2.03 -15.23
CA ASP A 338 16.55 -3.17 -14.81
C ASP A 338 16.52 -3.40 -13.29
N ASP A 339 16.89 -4.59 -12.86
CA ASP A 339 16.81 -5.00 -11.45
C ASP A 339 17.65 -4.11 -10.54
N VAL A 340 18.86 -3.74 -10.97
CA VAL A 340 19.79 -2.96 -10.15
C VAL A 340 19.29 -1.54 -10.00
N PHE A 341 18.94 -0.90 -11.12
CA PHE A 341 18.48 0.47 -11.10
C PHE A 341 17.15 0.61 -10.38
N ARG A 342 16.22 -0.36 -10.49
CA ARG A 342 14.96 -0.36 -9.73
C ARG A 342 15.19 -0.37 -8.23
N VAL A 343 16.07 -1.26 -7.75
CA VAL A 343 16.33 -1.40 -6.30
C VAL A 343 17.11 -0.21 -5.75
N GLN A 344 18.04 0.33 -6.52
CA GLN A 344 18.83 1.51 -6.13
C GLN A 344 18.10 2.83 -6.34
N ASN A 345 16.98 2.84 -7.08
CA ASN A 345 16.32 4.05 -7.55
C ASN A 345 15.79 4.92 -6.42
N VAL A 346 16.01 6.20 -6.53
CA VAL A 346 15.40 7.27 -5.74
C VAL A 346 14.58 8.14 -6.68
N GLN A 347 13.27 8.16 -6.46
CA GLN A 347 12.35 9.08 -7.10
C GLN A 347 12.40 10.40 -6.33
N TYR A 348 12.56 11.53 -7.02
CA TYR A 348 12.72 12.81 -6.34
C TYR A 348 12.07 13.99 -7.07
N CYS A 349 11.72 15.00 -6.27
CA CYS A 349 11.34 16.34 -6.72
C CYS A 349 11.95 17.36 -5.76
N GLU A 350 13.14 17.85 -6.10
CA GLU A 350 13.95 18.71 -5.23
C GLU A 350 14.62 19.83 -6.03
N LYS A 351 14.73 21.01 -5.41
CA LYS A 351 15.45 22.16 -5.98
C LYS A 351 15.04 22.53 -7.41
N GLY A 352 13.75 22.35 -7.73
CA GLY A 352 13.21 22.66 -9.05
C GLY A 352 13.48 21.60 -10.12
N LYS A 353 13.91 20.40 -9.74
CA LYS A 353 14.13 19.23 -10.58
C LYS A 353 13.27 18.07 -10.10
N ALA A 354 12.78 17.25 -11.05
CA ALA A 354 12.14 15.97 -10.75
C ALA A 354 12.73 14.88 -11.65
N GLY A 355 12.83 13.66 -11.11
CA GLY A 355 13.41 12.56 -11.85
C GLY A 355 13.69 11.32 -11.04
N ILE A 356 14.47 10.43 -11.64
CA ILE A 356 14.93 9.16 -11.07
C ILE A 356 16.48 9.17 -11.00
N ARG A 357 17.02 8.66 -9.89
CA ARG A 357 18.46 8.60 -9.70
C ARG A 357 18.91 7.39 -8.90
N THR A 358 20.17 6.98 -9.06
CA THR A 358 20.89 6.14 -8.10
C THR A 358 22.11 6.87 -7.54
N GLU A 359 22.43 6.60 -6.28
CA GLU A 359 23.59 7.16 -5.59
C GLU A 359 24.63 6.09 -5.20
N THR A 360 24.43 4.85 -5.67
CA THR A 360 25.17 3.68 -5.17
C THR A 360 25.68 2.76 -6.27
N PHE A 361 25.58 3.16 -7.54
CA PHE A 361 25.98 2.33 -8.67
C PHE A 361 27.48 2.06 -8.69
N ALA A 362 27.89 0.80 -8.89
CA ALA A 362 29.29 0.39 -8.88
C ALA A 362 29.75 -0.22 -10.20
N LEU A 363 31.01 0.02 -10.56
CA LEU A 363 31.70 -0.61 -11.68
C LEU A 363 33.07 -1.13 -11.23
N ARG A 364 33.34 -2.42 -11.51
CA ARG A 364 34.66 -3.01 -11.33
C ARG A 364 35.62 -2.61 -12.47
N PRO A 365 36.93 -2.81 -12.29
CA PRO A 365 37.90 -2.59 -13.39
C PRO A 365 37.47 -3.32 -14.67
N GLY A 366 37.40 -2.59 -15.79
CA GLY A 366 37.06 -3.13 -17.11
C GLY A 366 35.63 -3.61 -17.28
N GLU A 367 34.75 -3.48 -16.25
CA GLU A 367 33.37 -3.90 -16.33
C GLU A 367 32.52 -2.97 -17.18
N SER A 368 31.63 -3.56 -17.98
CA SER A 368 30.55 -2.83 -18.66
C SER A 368 29.21 -3.23 -18.03
N ARG A 369 28.37 -2.22 -17.73
CA ARG A 369 27.03 -2.41 -17.14
C ARG A 369 26.03 -1.43 -17.75
N THR A 370 24.87 -1.94 -18.13
CA THR A 370 23.78 -1.15 -18.70
C THR A 370 22.76 -0.78 -17.63
N VAL A 371 22.42 0.49 -17.55
CA VAL A 371 21.27 1.03 -16.82
C VAL A 371 20.13 1.18 -17.81
N GLU A 372 19.02 0.51 -17.53
CA GLU A 372 17.82 0.54 -18.37
C GLU A 372 16.74 1.39 -17.73
N TRP A 373 16.16 2.30 -18.48
CA TRP A 373 15.05 3.13 -18.07
C TRP A 373 14.16 3.49 -19.25
N SER A 374 12.94 3.98 -18.98
CA SER A 374 12.00 4.32 -20.04
C SER A 374 11.30 5.64 -19.79
N VAL A 375 10.89 6.28 -20.88
CA VAL A 375 10.06 7.48 -20.90
C VAL A 375 8.73 7.14 -21.56
N TYR A 376 7.63 7.45 -20.86
CA TYR A 376 6.26 7.24 -21.31
C TYR A 376 5.57 8.58 -21.56
N PRO A 377 5.39 9.01 -22.82
CA PRO A 377 4.49 10.09 -23.16
C PRO A 377 3.03 9.58 -23.07
N VAL A 378 2.17 10.29 -22.35
CA VAL A 378 0.77 9.91 -22.12
C VAL A 378 -0.16 11.05 -22.53
N LYS A 379 -1.19 10.76 -23.36
CA LYS A 379 -2.22 11.74 -23.76
C LYS A 379 -3.28 11.93 -22.67
N SER A 380 -2.84 12.07 -21.45
CA SER A 380 -3.66 12.32 -20.28
C SER A 380 -2.78 12.86 -19.16
N ASP A 381 -3.33 13.69 -18.31
CA ASP A 381 -2.72 14.15 -17.06
C ASP A 381 -3.07 13.23 -15.86
N ASP A 382 -3.79 12.12 -16.11
CA ASP A 382 -4.13 11.13 -15.09
C ASP A 382 -2.97 10.13 -14.88
N TYR A 383 -2.54 10.01 -13.64
CA TYR A 383 -1.51 9.04 -13.23
C TYR A 383 -1.89 7.59 -13.55
N PHE A 384 -3.15 7.21 -13.44
CA PHE A 384 -3.58 5.84 -13.69
C PHE A 384 -3.48 5.45 -15.17
N ASP A 385 -3.62 6.41 -16.07
CA ASP A 385 -3.42 6.16 -17.49
C ASP A 385 -1.95 5.77 -17.79
N PHE A 386 -1.00 6.44 -17.14
CA PHE A 386 0.42 6.02 -17.17
C PHE A 386 0.61 4.62 -16.56
N VAL A 387 0.02 4.37 -15.40
CA VAL A 387 0.09 3.05 -14.75
C VAL A 387 -0.42 1.95 -15.67
N ASN A 388 -1.56 2.16 -16.31
CA ASN A 388 -2.17 1.17 -17.19
C ASN A 388 -1.29 0.87 -18.41
N GLU A 389 -0.60 1.86 -19.00
CA GLU A 389 0.37 1.62 -20.07
C GLU A 389 1.57 0.78 -19.60
N VAL A 390 2.14 1.11 -18.42
CA VAL A 390 3.24 0.31 -17.84
C VAL A 390 2.80 -1.12 -17.56
N ARG A 391 1.59 -1.32 -17.01
CA ARG A 391 1.03 -2.64 -16.70
C ARG A 391 0.86 -3.52 -17.94
N LYS A 392 0.41 -2.93 -19.05
CA LYS A 392 0.31 -3.62 -20.35
C LYS A 392 1.71 -4.08 -20.82
N ASP A 393 2.68 -3.19 -20.81
CA ASP A 393 4.06 -3.49 -21.23
C ASP A 393 4.75 -4.51 -20.34
N TRP A 394 4.46 -4.47 -19.05
CA TRP A 394 5.01 -5.41 -18.08
C TRP A 394 4.28 -6.75 -18.03
N GLN A 395 3.16 -6.89 -18.75
CA GLN A 395 2.34 -8.08 -18.83
C GLN A 395 1.86 -8.59 -17.45
N VAL A 396 1.53 -7.65 -16.56
CA VAL A 396 1.14 -7.97 -15.17
C VAL A 396 -0.37 -8.03 -14.97
N ASN A 397 -1.14 -7.99 -16.05
CA ASN A 397 -2.61 -8.09 -16.04
C ASN A 397 -3.07 -9.56 -16.08
N PHE A 398 -2.55 -10.37 -15.14
CA PHE A 398 -2.96 -11.77 -14.95
C PHE A 398 -4.13 -11.89 -13.99
N THR A 399 -4.81 -13.04 -14.01
CA THR A 399 -6.00 -13.28 -13.18
C THR A 399 -5.66 -13.40 -11.70
N ILE A 400 -6.33 -12.61 -10.86
CA ILE A 400 -6.36 -12.75 -9.41
C ILE A 400 -7.54 -13.68 -9.09
N PRO A 401 -7.30 -14.91 -8.58
CA PRO A 401 -8.29 -15.97 -8.68
C PRO A 401 -9.45 -15.88 -7.69
N GLY A 402 -9.25 -15.23 -6.55
CA GLY A 402 -10.27 -15.22 -5.50
C GLY A 402 -9.96 -14.31 -4.32
N GLU A 403 -10.91 -14.26 -3.40
CA GLU A 403 -10.80 -13.53 -2.15
C GLU A 403 -9.91 -14.29 -1.16
N LEU A 404 -8.95 -13.58 -0.58
CA LEU A 404 -8.10 -14.08 0.47
C LEU A 404 -8.61 -13.63 1.84
N HIS A 405 -8.62 -14.55 2.78
CA HIS A 405 -8.75 -14.26 4.20
C HIS A 405 -7.44 -14.57 4.94
N LEU A 406 -6.81 -13.55 5.46
CA LEU A 406 -5.68 -13.72 6.36
C LEU A 406 -6.21 -13.84 7.80
N SER A 407 -6.42 -15.08 8.25
CA SER A 407 -7.08 -15.34 9.53
C SER A 407 -6.10 -15.84 10.58
N MET A 408 -5.49 -14.93 11.30
CA MET A 408 -4.53 -15.29 12.35
C MET A 408 -5.17 -15.77 13.67
N ASN A 409 -6.51 -15.62 13.85
CA ASN A 409 -7.19 -15.87 15.12
C ASN A 409 -8.40 -16.82 15.05
N VAL A 410 -8.73 -17.42 13.90
CA VAL A 410 -9.96 -18.21 13.70
C VAL A 410 -9.90 -19.61 14.32
N PHE A 411 -8.71 -20.09 14.61
CA PHE A 411 -8.48 -21.49 14.99
C PHE A 411 -9.30 -21.98 16.18
N LYS A 412 -9.62 -21.08 17.08
CA LYS A 412 -10.30 -21.48 18.33
C LYS A 412 -11.78 -21.83 18.13
N ASP A 413 -12.45 -21.10 17.24
CA ASP A 413 -13.88 -21.25 17.01
C ASP A 413 -14.18 -22.26 15.92
N TRP A 414 -13.28 -22.48 14.98
CA TRP A 414 -13.40 -23.42 13.87
C TRP A 414 -13.50 -24.88 14.30
N GLN A 415 -12.77 -25.29 15.34
CA GLN A 415 -12.87 -26.66 15.85
C GLN A 415 -14.19 -26.94 16.54
N LYS A 416 -14.76 -25.90 17.20
CA LYS A 416 -16.00 -26.04 17.95
C LYS A 416 -17.25 -25.87 17.08
N GLU A 417 -17.17 -24.92 16.12
CA GLU A 417 -18.29 -24.51 15.28
C GLU A 417 -17.84 -24.31 13.82
N PRO A 418 -17.38 -25.36 13.13
CA PRO A 418 -16.82 -25.24 11.78
C PRO A 418 -17.82 -24.69 10.75
N TRP A 419 -19.12 -24.86 10.96
CA TRP A 419 -20.16 -24.30 10.09
C TRP A 419 -20.19 -22.77 10.10
N LYS A 420 -19.83 -22.12 11.19
CA LYS A 420 -19.75 -20.65 11.25
C LYS A 420 -18.64 -20.11 10.35
N ALA A 421 -17.53 -20.80 10.31
CA ALA A 421 -16.43 -20.46 9.41
C ALA A 421 -16.84 -20.68 7.94
N GLN A 422 -17.50 -21.80 7.64
CA GLN A 422 -18.01 -22.07 6.31
C GLN A 422 -19.04 -21.02 5.86
N GLU A 423 -19.98 -20.65 6.73
CA GLU A 423 -20.94 -19.59 6.45
C GLU A 423 -20.25 -18.22 6.20
N PHE A 424 -19.28 -17.86 7.05
CA PHE A 424 -18.51 -16.64 6.89
C PHE A 424 -17.74 -16.61 5.57
N HIS A 425 -17.06 -17.70 5.20
CA HIS A 425 -16.33 -17.80 3.92
C HIS A 425 -17.29 -17.67 2.73
N LYS A 426 -18.40 -18.41 2.76
CA LYS A 426 -19.40 -18.35 1.68
C LYS A 426 -20.02 -16.95 1.54
N LYS A 427 -20.35 -16.32 2.66
CA LYS A 427 -20.93 -14.97 2.69
C LYS A 427 -20.01 -13.91 2.10
N ASN A 428 -18.71 -14.04 2.29
CA ASN A 428 -17.73 -13.07 1.84
C ASN A 428 -17.00 -13.49 0.55
N GLY A 429 -17.33 -14.63 -0.03
CA GLY A 429 -16.71 -15.12 -1.26
C GLY A 429 -15.27 -15.58 -1.09
N ILE A 430 -14.88 -15.93 0.14
CA ILE A 430 -13.51 -16.35 0.46
C ILE A 430 -13.24 -17.71 -0.18
N THR A 431 -12.23 -17.75 -1.03
CA THR A 431 -11.78 -18.96 -1.71
C THR A 431 -10.36 -19.36 -1.35
N MET A 432 -9.66 -18.48 -0.65
CA MET A 432 -8.28 -18.69 -0.19
C MET A 432 -8.18 -18.30 1.28
N ASN A 433 -7.49 -19.09 2.08
CA ASN A 433 -7.28 -18.80 3.49
C ASN A 433 -5.87 -19.17 3.95
N VAL A 434 -5.27 -18.30 4.75
CA VAL A 434 -3.94 -18.52 5.31
C VAL A 434 -4.06 -19.14 6.69
N TYR A 435 -3.37 -20.23 6.90
CA TYR A 435 -3.25 -20.94 8.17
C TYR A 435 -1.80 -20.93 8.64
N GLY A 436 -1.60 -21.22 9.87
CA GLY A 436 -0.30 -21.31 10.47
C GLY A 436 -0.03 -20.14 11.39
N VAL A 437 0.93 -20.31 12.23
CA VAL A 437 1.40 -19.31 13.16
C VAL A 437 2.72 -18.81 12.61
N HIS A 438 3.11 -17.59 12.89
CA HIS A 438 4.32 -16.90 12.44
C HIS A 438 5.63 -17.67 12.67
N TYR A 439 5.64 -18.96 12.35
CA TYR A 439 6.85 -19.76 12.34
C TYR A 439 7.31 -19.88 10.90
N TRP A 440 8.44 -19.36 10.66
CA TRP A 440 9.08 -19.23 9.38
C TRP A 440 9.77 -20.51 8.90
N ARG A 441 9.93 -21.51 9.80
CA ARG A 441 10.51 -22.82 9.47
C ARG A 441 9.63 -23.96 9.99
N PHE A 442 9.76 -25.13 9.33
CA PHE A 442 9.26 -26.39 9.87
C PHE A 442 10.08 -26.74 11.10
N MET A 443 9.52 -26.44 12.26
CA MET A 443 10.23 -26.49 13.52
C MET A 443 10.39 -27.93 14.01
N GLU A 444 11.60 -28.26 14.39
CA GLU A 444 11.94 -29.47 15.10
C GLU A 444 12.56 -29.07 16.43
N GLY A 445 12.22 -29.81 17.50
CA GLY A 445 12.74 -29.54 18.82
C GLY A 445 12.21 -28.29 19.50
N GLU A 446 13.07 -27.67 20.33
CA GLU A 446 12.73 -26.50 21.13
C GLU A 446 12.90 -25.20 20.35
N GLN A 447 11.95 -24.30 20.49
CA GLN A 447 11.93 -23.00 19.83
C GLN A 447 11.70 -21.86 20.83
N LYS A 448 12.23 -20.68 20.53
CA LYS A 448 11.89 -19.45 21.22
C LYS A 448 10.45 -19.07 20.89
N ASN A 449 9.55 -19.37 21.79
CA ASN A 449 8.13 -19.32 21.49
C ASN A 449 7.47 -18.09 22.09
N TRP A 450 7.45 -16.99 21.37
CA TRP A 450 6.66 -15.83 21.83
C TRP A 450 5.34 -15.68 21.07
N ASN A 451 5.27 -16.04 19.79
CA ASN A 451 4.08 -15.89 18.95
C ASN A 451 2.90 -16.74 19.36
N ALA A 452 3.15 -17.85 19.94
CA ALA A 452 2.11 -18.65 20.52
C ALA A 452 1.25 -17.91 21.54
N ALA A 453 1.83 -16.88 22.17
CA ALA A 453 1.10 -16.00 23.07
C ALA A 453 0.23 -14.98 22.33
N VAL A 454 0.64 -14.53 21.13
CA VAL A 454 -0.08 -13.52 20.35
C VAL A 454 -1.30 -14.11 19.67
N PHE A 455 -1.19 -15.30 19.09
CA PHE A 455 -2.27 -15.89 18.29
C PHE A 455 -3.20 -16.82 19.06
N GLY A 456 -3.02 -16.93 20.38
CA GLY A 456 -4.07 -17.34 21.33
C GLY A 456 -4.70 -18.68 21.12
N THR A 457 -3.96 -19.71 20.71
CA THR A 457 -4.47 -21.07 20.72
C THR A 457 -4.71 -21.54 22.16
N ALA A 458 -5.81 -22.22 22.41
CA ALA A 458 -6.17 -22.71 23.75
C ALA A 458 -5.09 -23.63 24.35
N LEU A 459 -4.39 -24.40 23.53
CA LEU A 459 -3.26 -25.27 23.92
C LEU A 459 -2.06 -24.48 24.46
N MET A 460 -1.89 -23.24 24.04
CA MET A 460 -0.72 -22.45 24.40
C MET A 460 -0.96 -21.50 25.56
N LYS A 461 -2.24 -21.27 25.93
CA LYS A 461 -2.61 -20.44 27.09
C LYS A 461 -2.06 -20.96 28.42
N GLU A 462 -1.96 -22.26 28.56
CA GLU A 462 -1.47 -22.86 29.81
C GLU A 462 0.06 -22.81 29.97
N LYS A 463 0.80 -22.70 28.86
CA LYS A 463 2.27 -22.77 28.85
C LYS A 463 2.98 -21.49 28.43
N SER A 464 2.28 -20.54 27.83
CA SER A 464 2.89 -19.31 27.32
C SER A 464 2.99 -18.22 28.38
N ARG A 465 3.98 -18.25 29.18
CA ARG A 465 4.46 -17.08 29.91
C ARG A 465 5.58 -16.43 29.11
N ALA A 466 5.22 -15.84 27.99
CA ALA A 466 6.11 -14.86 27.39
C ALA A 466 6.19 -13.70 28.39
N ASN A 467 7.22 -13.63 29.14
CA ASN A 467 7.57 -12.46 29.92
C ASN A 467 8.09 -11.41 28.93
N VAL A 468 7.25 -10.45 28.59
CA VAL A 468 7.75 -9.22 27.97
C VAL A 468 8.80 -8.63 28.91
N GLY A 469 10.09 -8.82 28.57
CA GLY A 469 11.24 -8.45 29.39
C GLY A 469 11.84 -9.51 30.28
N GLY A 470 11.44 -10.78 30.15
CA GLY A 470 12.10 -11.94 30.76
C GLY A 470 12.86 -12.76 29.72
N LYS A 471 13.73 -13.68 30.18
CA LYS A 471 14.36 -14.66 29.32
C LYS A 471 13.28 -15.51 28.63
N ILE A 472 13.38 -15.60 27.31
CA ILE A 472 12.51 -16.47 26.53
C ILE A 472 12.97 -17.89 26.70
N GLU A 473 12.12 -18.73 27.28
CA GLU A 473 12.43 -20.14 27.48
C GLU A 473 12.14 -20.92 26.19
N PRO A 474 13.04 -21.81 25.74
CA PRO A 474 12.79 -22.76 24.67
C PRO A 474 11.56 -23.63 24.95
N ARG A 475 10.82 -24.01 23.89
CA ARG A 475 9.62 -24.83 24.01
C ARG A 475 9.50 -25.87 22.91
N ASP A 476 8.94 -27.02 23.24
CA ASP A 476 8.55 -28.02 22.27
C ASP A 476 7.36 -27.54 21.45
N VAL A 477 7.48 -27.59 20.14
CA VAL A 477 6.48 -27.12 19.18
C VAL A 477 5.65 -28.24 18.58
N GLU A 478 5.93 -29.48 18.91
CA GLU A 478 5.19 -30.64 18.37
C GLU A 478 3.69 -30.59 18.66
N PRO A 479 3.22 -30.18 19.83
CA PRO A 479 1.79 -30.01 20.07
C PRO A 479 1.14 -28.98 19.14
N LEU A 480 1.85 -27.91 18.81
CA LEU A 480 1.36 -26.91 17.87
C LEU A 480 1.29 -27.46 16.45
N ARG A 481 2.33 -28.14 15.96
CA ARG A 481 2.31 -28.77 14.64
C ARG A 481 1.14 -29.74 14.46
N LYS A 482 0.89 -30.59 15.46
CA LYS A 482 -0.25 -31.49 15.45
C LYS A 482 -1.58 -30.75 15.40
N PHE A 483 -1.70 -29.68 16.18
CA PHE A 483 -2.88 -28.83 16.17
C PHE A 483 -3.10 -28.19 14.78
N GLU A 484 -2.08 -27.55 14.21
CA GLU A 484 -2.17 -26.95 12.87
C GLU A 484 -2.55 -27.99 11.82
N LYS A 485 -1.92 -29.18 11.84
CA LYS A 485 -2.29 -30.27 10.93
C LYS A 485 -3.76 -30.64 11.04
N SER A 486 -4.27 -30.75 12.27
CA SER A 486 -5.70 -31.04 12.49
C SER A 486 -6.61 -29.96 11.89
N MET A 487 -6.17 -28.68 11.91
CA MET A 487 -6.93 -27.57 11.29
C MET A 487 -6.97 -27.70 9.77
N PHE A 488 -5.85 -28.02 9.14
CA PHE A 488 -5.83 -28.28 7.70
C PHE A 488 -6.75 -29.44 7.31
N GLU A 489 -6.75 -30.54 8.09
CA GLU A 489 -7.60 -31.70 7.85
C GLU A 489 -9.10 -31.36 8.03
N VAL A 490 -9.46 -30.61 9.08
CA VAL A 490 -10.85 -30.15 9.31
C VAL A 490 -11.29 -29.24 8.15
N ALA A 491 -10.49 -28.25 7.79
CA ALA A 491 -10.79 -27.33 6.69
C ALA A 491 -10.96 -28.09 5.36
N LYS A 492 -10.09 -29.06 5.06
CA LYS A 492 -10.19 -29.91 3.87
C LYS A 492 -11.49 -30.72 3.81
N LYS A 493 -11.96 -31.19 4.97
CA LYS A 493 -13.18 -31.97 5.08
C LYS A 493 -14.45 -31.15 4.88
N ILE A 494 -14.51 -29.95 5.48
CA ILE A 494 -15.76 -29.13 5.49
C ILE A 494 -15.85 -28.12 4.36
N MET A 495 -14.69 -27.71 3.80
CA MET A 495 -14.58 -26.74 2.70
C MET A 495 -13.52 -27.26 1.69
N PRO A 496 -13.80 -28.32 0.95
CA PRO A 496 -12.83 -28.92 0.04
C PRO A 496 -12.42 -27.99 -1.11
N GLU A 497 -13.27 -27.01 -1.46
CA GLU A 497 -13.03 -26.01 -2.50
C GLU A 497 -12.08 -24.89 -2.02
N LEU A 498 -11.93 -24.69 -0.68
CA LEU A 498 -11.08 -23.66 -0.11
C LEU A 498 -9.61 -23.99 -0.35
N LYS A 499 -8.86 -23.04 -0.90
CA LYS A 499 -7.40 -23.15 -1.04
C LYS A 499 -6.74 -22.75 0.28
N ARG A 500 -6.01 -23.66 0.90
CA ARG A 500 -5.35 -23.47 2.20
C ARG A 500 -3.88 -23.17 1.97
N PHE A 501 -3.42 -22.05 2.51
CA PHE A 501 -2.04 -21.61 2.43
C PHE A 501 -1.37 -21.77 3.78
N TYR A 502 -0.13 -22.22 3.77
CA TYR A 502 0.70 -22.23 4.97
C TYR A 502 1.56 -20.96 5.02
N TYR A 503 1.57 -20.29 6.17
CA TYR A 503 2.33 -19.07 6.42
C TYR A 503 3.81 -19.37 6.62
N ILE A 504 4.69 -18.68 5.92
CA ILE A 504 6.13 -18.65 6.18
C ILE A 504 6.68 -17.22 6.12
N HIS A 505 7.83 -17.04 6.74
CA HIS A 505 8.64 -15.83 6.60
C HIS A 505 10.06 -16.22 6.19
N THR A 506 10.65 -15.55 5.20
CA THR A 506 11.93 -15.97 4.62
C THR A 506 13.17 -15.31 5.23
N GLN A 507 13.00 -14.36 6.15
CA GLN A 507 14.12 -13.57 6.65
C GLN A 507 14.34 -13.64 8.16
N TRP A 508 13.46 -14.19 8.93
CA TRP A 508 13.59 -14.20 10.39
C TRP A 508 13.43 -15.59 11.00
N SER A 509 14.00 -15.75 12.18
CA SER A 509 14.06 -17.01 12.91
C SER A 509 13.65 -16.84 14.36
N THR A 510 12.99 -17.88 14.88
CA THR A 510 12.71 -18.07 16.30
C THR A 510 13.44 -19.27 16.89
N GLU A 511 14.37 -19.89 16.14
CA GLU A 511 15.14 -21.03 16.65
C GLU A 511 16.08 -20.64 17.79
N VAL A 512 16.30 -21.57 18.70
CA VAL A 512 17.32 -21.43 19.73
C VAL A 512 18.71 -21.46 19.04
N ASP A 513 19.58 -20.56 19.43
CA ASP A 513 20.95 -20.43 18.88
C ASP A 513 21.02 -20.20 17.36
N ASP A 514 19.98 -19.73 16.72
CA ASP A 514 19.90 -19.48 15.29
C ASP A 514 21.01 -18.55 14.75
N TYR A 515 21.41 -17.52 15.49
CA TYR A 515 22.50 -16.63 15.13
C TYR A 515 23.87 -17.32 15.14
N LYS A 516 24.03 -18.46 15.85
CA LYS A 516 25.23 -19.30 15.75
C LYS A 516 25.13 -20.24 14.56
N THR A 517 23.97 -20.89 14.41
CA THR A 517 23.69 -21.83 13.33
C THR A 517 23.77 -21.18 11.97
N TYR A 518 23.27 -19.92 11.84
CA TYR A 518 23.17 -19.17 10.58
C TYR A 518 24.06 -17.93 10.59
N ALA A 519 25.22 -17.98 11.23
CA ALA A 519 26.11 -16.83 11.37
C ALA A 519 26.56 -16.21 10.04
N ASP A 520 26.68 -17.04 8.99
CA ASP A 520 27.03 -16.65 7.63
C ASP A 520 25.89 -15.92 6.88
N SER A 521 24.73 -15.92 7.45
CA SER A 521 23.50 -15.37 6.85
C SER A 521 22.93 -14.17 7.60
N ALA A 522 23.52 -13.83 8.75
CA ALA A 522 22.94 -12.85 9.67
C ALA A 522 22.87 -11.45 9.09
N LEU A 523 21.72 -10.79 9.24
CA LEU A 523 21.56 -9.38 8.94
C LEU A 523 22.23 -8.55 10.04
N LYS A 524 23.14 -7.66 9.66
CA LYS A 524 23.90 -6.82 10.59
C LYS A 524 23.70 -5.36 10.32
N THR A 525 23.73 -4.59 11.38
CA THR A 525 23.78 -3.13 11.35
C THR A 525 25.14 -2.63 10.82
N LYS A 526 25.22 -1.35 10.48
CA LYS A 526 26.45 -0.74 9.95
C LYS A 526 27.65 -0.87 10.90
N ASP A 527 27.43 -0.96 12.20
CA ASP A 527 28.46 -1.17 13.23
C ASP A 527 28.78 -2.66 13.48
N GLY A 528 28.28 -3.56 12.63
CA GLY A 528 28.58 -4.99 12.65
C GLY A 528 27.83 -5.81 13.69
N LYS A 529 26.86 -5.22 14.40
CA LYS A 529 26.01 -5.94 15.36
C LYS A 529 24.88 -6.69 14.62
N PHE A 530 24.46 -7.80 15.20
CA PHE A 530 23.26 -8.48 14.72
C PHE A 530 22.03 -7.57 14.81
N TYR A 531 21.25 -7.55 13.77
CA TYR A 531 19.95 -6.87 13.82
C TYR A 531 18.94 -7.78 14.51
N THR A 532 18.41 -7.32 15.63
CA THR A 532 17.47 -8.08 16.47
C THR A 532 16.03 -7.62 16.35
N GLY A 533 15.74 -6.65 15.47
CA GLY A 533 14.39 -6.10 15.36
C GLY A 533 13.90 -5.33 16.60
N ILE A 534 12.68 -4.83 16.50
CA ILE A 534 12.01 -4.11 17.63
C ILE A 534 11.54 -5.09 18.68
N GLU A 535 11.27 -6.32 18.30
CA GLU A 535 10.72 -7.38 19.15
C GLU A 535 11.75 -8.48 19.34
N GLU A 536 12.43 -8.48 20.49
CA GLU A 536 13.09 -9.73 20.89
C GLU A 536 12.04 -10.84 21.02
N PRO A 537 12.21 -11.98 20.39
CA PRO A 537 13.48 -12.69 20.14
C PRO A 537 13.82 -12.93 18.68
N TYR A 538 13.34 -12.12 17.75
CA TYR A 538 13.62 -12.38 16.35
C TYR A 538 15.04 -12.00 15.95
N HIS A 539 15.68 -12.92 15.23
CA HIS A 539 16.89 -12.62 14.50
C HIS A 539 16.59 -12.61 13.00
N PHE A 540 17.21 -11.70 12.29
CA PHE A 540 16.99 -11.52 10.85
C PHE A 540 18.17 -12.05 10.06
N PHE A 541 17.87 -12.70 8.93
CA PHE A 541 18.84 -13.32 8.05
C PHE A 541 18.61 -12.93 6.60
N ILE A 542 19.67 -12.95 5.81
CA ILE A 542 19.62 -12.77 4.37
C ILE A 542 19.78 -14.14 3.73
N PRO A 543 18.72 -14.78 3.23
CA PRO A 543 18.85 -16.07 2.58
C PRO A 543 19.53 -15.91 1.21
N THR A 544 20.52 -16.76 0.92
CA THR A 544 21.14 -16.88 -0.39
C THR A 544 21.17 -18.34 -0.84
N LEU A 545 21.52 -18.60 -2.10
CA LEU A 545 21.63 -19.98 -2.62
C LEU A 545 22.68 -20.82 -1.91
N THR A 546 23.66 -20.21 -1.29
CA THR A 546 24.87 -20.89 -0.78
C THR A 546 25.00 -20.90 0.73
N ASN A 547 24.38 -19.95 1.42
CA ASN A 547 24.51 -19.82 2.88
C ASN A 547 23.63 -20.82 3.64
N SER A 548 23.92 -20.98 4.93
CA SER A 548 23.26 -21.96 5.79
C SER A 548 21.77 -21.73 5.95
N TYR A 549 21.35 -20.47 6.12
CA TYR A 549 19.94 -20.14 6.28
C TYR A 549 19.11 -20.36 5.00
N GLY A 550 19.63 -19.98 3.84
CA GLY A 550 18.96 -20.24 2.57
C GLY A 550 18.76 -21.74 2.30
N LYS A 551 19.78 -22.59 2.59
CA LYS A 551 19.65 -24.05 2.49
C LYS A 551 18.55 -24.58 3.43
N ALA A 552 18.57 -24.14 4.70
CA ALA A 552 17.57 -24.53 5.68
C ALA A 552 16.13 -24.12 5.28
N MET A 553 15.95 -22.99 4.60
CA MET A 553 14.65 -22.58 4.12
C MET A 553 14.09 -23.46 2.99
N PHE A 554 14.95 -23.94 2.07
CA PHE A 554 14.52 -24.92 1.05
C PHE A 554 14.02 -26.22 1.67
N GLU A 555 14.77 -26.76 2.65
CA GLU A 555 14.35 -27.96 3.40
C GLU A 555 13.05 -27.72 4.18
N THR A 556 12.89 -26.52 4.74
CA THR A 556 11.68 -26.12 5.47
C THR A 556 10.45 -26.19 4.59
N VAL A 557 10.52 -25.67 3.38
CA VAL A 557 9.39 -25.71 2.43
C VAL A 557 9.04 -27.14 2.06
N ASP A 558 10.03 -28.02 1.83
CA ASP A 558 9.78 -29.45 1.57
C ASP A 558 9.04 -30.12 2.74
N LYS A 559 9.51 -29.88 3.97
CA LYS A 559 8.90 -30.42 5.18
C LYS A 559 7.47 -29.91 5.40
N ILE A 560 7.23 -28.58 5.20
CA ILE A 560 5.91 -27.99 5.30
C ILE A 560 4.93 -28.63 4.31
N ILE A 561 5.33 -28.71 3.05
CA ILE A 561 4.50 -29.30 2.00
C ILE A 561 4.23 -30.78 2.27
N GLY A 562 5.27 -31.54 2.65
CA GLY A 562 5.12 -32.96 2.96
C GLY A 562 4.27 -33.26 4.19
N TYR A 563 4.28 -32.39 5.19
CA TYR A 563 3.56 -32.61 6.44
C TYR A 563 2.13 -32.10 6.45
N TYR A 564 1.89 -30.86 5.97
CA TYR A 564 0.57 -30.20 6.02
C TYR A 564 -0.25 -30.39 4.74
N ASP A 565 0.39 -30.69 3.61
CA ASP A 565 -0.24 -30.79 2.28
C ASP A 565 -1.10 -29.56 1.93
N PRO A 566 -0.56 -28.33 2.04
CA PRO A 566 -1.29 -27.13 1.72
C PRO A 566 -1.48 -26.97 0.21
N GLU A 567 -2.55 -26.32 -0.25
CA GLU A 567 -2.69 -25.96 -1.67
C GLU A 567 -1.73 -24.86 -2.08
N GLY A 568 -1.22 -24.07 -1.12
CA GLY A 568 -0.29 -22.99 -1.40
C GLY A 568 0.58 -22.59 -0.22
N ILE A 569 1.53 -21.73 -0.50
CA ILE A 569 2.40 -21.09 0.50
C ILE A 569 2.11 -19.58 0.48
N TYR A 570 1.97 -19.00 1.65
CA TYR A 570 1.96 -17.55 1.84
C TYR A 570 3.29 -17.13 2.42
N ILE A 571 3.97 -16.19 1.75
CA ILE A 571 5.24 -15.62 2.23
C ILE A 571 4.98 -14.20 2.71
N ASP A 572 5.17 -14.00 4.01
CA ASP A 572 5.06 -12.69 4.62
C ASP A 572 6.32 -11.85 4.42
N GLU A 573 6.17 -10.53 4.36
CA GLU A 573 7.24 -9.55 4.11
C GLU A 573 8.20 -10.00 2.98
N MET A 574 7.64 -10.53 1.91
CA MET A 574 8.37 -11.25 0.85
C MET A 574 9.53 -10.43 0.26
N THR A 575 9.32 -9.13 0.01
CA THR A 575 10.35 -8.21 -0.51
C THR A 575 10.90 -7.27 0.55
N CYS A 576 10.17 -7.04 1.62
CA CYS A 576 10.61 -6.18 2.72
C CYS A 576 11.83 -6.75 3.45
N SER A 577 12.63 -5.85 3.99
CA SER A 577 13.68 -6.17 4.97
C SER A 577 13.77 -4.99 5.94
N PRO A 578 13.98 -5.24 7.24
CA PRO A 578 14.10 -4.16 8.23
C PRO A 578 15.33 -3.28 7.97
N LEU A 579 16.38 -3.85 7.41
CA LEU A 579 17.53 -3.11 6.87
C LEU A 579 17.58 -3.29 5.37
N ARG A 580 17.59 -2.19 4.64
CA ARG A 580 17.68 -2.20 3.18
C ARG A 580 19.08 -2.58 2.68
N LEU A 581 20.12 -2.30 3.47
CA LEU A 581 21.51 -2.48 3.13
C LEU A 581 22.20 -3.44 4.07
N SER A 582 23.07 -4.28 3.51
CA SER A 582 24.09 -5.05 4.21
C SER A 582 25.47 -4.41 4.00
N TYR A 583 26.28 -4.38 5.04
CA TYR A 583 27.65 -3.84 5.02
C TYR A 583 28.73 -4.93 5.07
N ASP A 584 28.36 -6.17 5.32
CA ASP A 584 29.25 -7.33 5.33
C ASP A 584 28.99 -8.32 4.18
N MET A 585 27.87 -8.19 3.49
CA MET A 585 27.59 -8.88 2.23
C MET A 585 27.56 -7.88 1.08
N TRP A 586 28.29 -8.15 0.00
CA TRP A 586 28.35 -7.29 -1.17
C TRP A 586 27.57 -7.90 -2.34
N ASP A 587 26.65 -7.13 -2.92
CA ASP A 587 25.85 -7.56 -4.08
C ASP A 587 26.60 -7.43 -5.43
N GLN A 588 27.87 -7.05 -5.43
CA GLN A 588 28.76 -6.84 -6.60
C GLN A 588 28.38 -5.62 -7.49
N VAL A 589 27.33 -4.88 -7.14
CA VAL A 589 26.76 -3.81 -7.98
C VAL A 589 26.54 -2.50 -7.23
N SER A 590 26.80 -2.49 -5.92
CA SER A 590 26.48 -1.34 -5.06
C SER A 590 27.65 -0.92 -4.18
N VAL A 591 27.82 0.38 -4.02
CA VAL A 591 28.80 1.00 -3.11
C VAL A 591 28.21 2.20 -2.39
N GLU A 592 28.68 2.48 -1.19
CA GLU A 592 28.47 3.76 -0.52
C GLU A 592 29.52 4.75 -1.00
N LEU A 593 29.12 5.96 -1.37
CA LEU A 593 30.03 7.01 -1.84
C LEU A 593 30.22 8.08 -0.77
N ASP A 594 31.42 8.65 -0.73
CA ASP A 594 31.68 9.88 0.01
C ASP A 594 31.14 11.12 -0.75
N ARG A 595 31.32 12.31 -0.15
CA ARG A 595 30.88 13.57 -0.76
C ARG A 595 31.61 13.95 -2.06
N ASN A 596 32.75 13.32 -2.32
CA ASN A 596 33.55 13.53 -3.52
C ASN A 596 33.38 12.38 -4.54
N ASN A 597 32.37 11.55 -4.40
CA ASN A 597 32.07 10.40 -5.26
C ASN A 597 33.16 9.31 -5.26
N ASN A 598 34.00 9.24 -4.22
CA ASN A 598 34.89 8.10 -4.04
C ASN A 598 34.17 6.98 -3.31
N VAL A 599 34.54 5.73 -3.61
CA VAL A 599 34.03 4.55 -2.92
C VAL A 599 34.46 4.57 -1.46
N LYS A 600 33.48 4.58 -0.54
CA LYS A 600 33.69 4.54 0.90
C LYS A 600 33.58 3.13 1.43
N ASN A 601 32.51 2.42 1.07
CA ASN A 601 32.24 1.03 1.48
C ASN A 601 31.63 0.26 0.31
N LYS A 602 31.93 -1.06 0.25
CA LYS A 602 31.10 -2.01 -0.49
C LYS A 602 29.84 -2.27 0.32
N ILE A 603 28.68 -2.26 -0.32
CA ILE A 603 27.39 -2.54 0.30
C ILE A 603 26.59 -3.51 -0.57
N GLY A 604 25.66 -4.22 0.01
CA GLY A 604 24.69 -5.02 -0.72
C GLY A 604 23.27 -4.60 -0.39
N TYR A 605 22.45 -4.36 -1.41
CA TYR A 605 21.01 -4.27 -1.19
C TYR A 605 20.47 -5.64 -0.85
N VAL A 606 19.76 -5.76 0.27
CA VAL A 606 19.22 -7.05 0.73
C VAL A 606 18.31 -7.69 -0.33
N THR A 607 17.54 -6.89 -1.05
CA THR A 607 16.71 -7.36 -2.16
C THR A 607 17.55 -8.02 -3.26
N LEU A 608 18.66 -7.41 -3.69
CA LEU A 608 19.54 -7.97 -4.71
C LEU A 608 20.28 -9.23 -4.22
N LEU A 609 20.71 -9.24 -2.96
CA LEU A 609 21.40 -10.38 -2.34
C LEU A 609 20.49 -11.62 -2.25
N LYS A 610 19.23 -11.45 -1.87
CA LYS A 610 18.27 -12.55 -1.72
C LYS A 610 17.56 -12.95 -3.01
N MET A 611 17.56 -12.10 -4.06
CA MET A 611 16.81 -12.35 -5.29
C MET A 611 17.08 -13.74 -5.92
N PRO A 612 18.33 -14.22 -6.12
CA PRO A 612 18.56 -15.55 -6.69
C PRO A 612 17.93 -16.68 -5.84
N PHE A 613 17.98 -16.55 -4.52
CA PHE A 613 17.32 -17.47 -3.61
C PHE A 613 15.79 -17.43 -3.78
N MET A 614 15.19 -16.24 -3.81
CA MET A 614 13.74 -16.09 -3.97
C MET A 614 13.26 -16.68 -5.29
N MET A 615 13.99 -16.47 -6.40
CA MET A 615 13.68 -17.10 -7.69
C MET A 615 13.65 -18.62 -7.61
N LYS A 616 14.65 -19.21 -6.96
CA LYS A 616 14.72 -20.66 -6.77
C LYS A 616 13.61 -21.17 -5.83
N LEU A 617 13.25 -20.38 -4.83
CA LEU A 617 12.15 -20.69 -3.92
C LEU A 617 10.79 -20.68 -4.63
N TYR A 618 10.54 -19.67 -5.47
CA TYR A 618 9.30 -19.59 -6.27
C TYR A 618 9.21 -20.77 -7.25
N ASP A 619 10.30 -21.07 -7.95
CA ASP A 619 10.39 -22.24 -8.84
C ASP A 619 10.09 -23.54 -8.08
N LYS A 620 10.68 -23.70 -6.90
CA LYS A 620 10.46 -24.87 -6.04
C LYS A 620 8.99 -25.02 -5.63
N ILE A 621 8.35 -23.94 -5.19
CA ILE A 621 6.95 -23.97 -4.75
C ILE A 621 6.01 -24.20 -5.94
N ILE A 622 6.16 -23.39 -6.99
CA ILE A 622 5.20 -23.35 -8.10
C ILE A 622 5.42 -24.50 -9.08
N ASN A 623 6.66 -24.70 -9.54
CA ASN A 623 6.95 -25.63 -10.63
C ASN A 623 7.30 -27.04 -10.15
N GLN A 624 8.05 -27.17 -9.04
CA GLN A 624 8.47 -28.49 -8.55
C GLN A 624 7.39 -29.14 -7.67
N HIS A 625 6.81 -28.37 -6.73
CA HIS A 625 5.75 -28.87 -5.86
C HIS A 625 4.33 -28.65 -6.39
N HIS A 626 4.14 -27.89 -7.49
CA HIS A 626 2.85 -27.55 -8.06
C HIS A 626 1.90 -26.92 -7.05
N ARG A 627 2.41 -26.01 -6.21
CA ARG A 627 1.64 -25.30 -5.20
C ARG A 627 1.41 -23.85 -5.60
N LEU A 628 0.31 -23.30 -5.13
CA LEU A 628 0.01 -21.87 -5.29
C LEU A 628 0.97 -21.04 -4.42
N LEU A 629 1.15 -19.78 -4.80
CA LEU A 629 1.95 -18.83 -4.04
C LEU A 629 1.19 -17.52 -3.88
N ILE A 630 1.25 -16.94 -2.69
CA ILE A 630 0.78 -15.58 -2.39
C ILE A 630 1.88 -14.89 -1.60
N GLY A 631 2.07 -13.59 -1.81
CA GLY A 631 3.09 -12.82 -1.10
C GLY A 631 2.60 -11.49 -0.57
N ASN A 632 3.17 -11.08 0.55
CA ASN A 632 3.05 -9.73 1.05
C ASN A 632 4.12 -8.85 0.42
N PHE A 633 3.74 -7.68 -0.05
CA PHE A 633 4.49 -6.69 -0.83
C PHE A 633 4.85 -7.09 -2.27
N GLY A 634 4.77 -6.12 -3.18
CA GLY A 634 5.04 -6.29 -4.60
C GLY A 634 6.52 -6.57 -4.93
N PRO A 635 6.83 -7.03 -6.16
CA PRO A 635 8.21 -7.32 -6.57
C PRO A 635 9.01 -6.02 -6.78
N GLU A 636 10.21 -5.95 -6.20
CA GLU A 636 11.13 -4.83 -6.41
C GLU A 636 11.99 -4.97 -7.67
N THR A 637 12.09 -6.18 -8.23
CA THR A 637 12.91 -6.47 -9.40
C THR A 637 12.08 -6.89 -10.62
N ARG A 638 12.64 -6.70 -11.82
CA ARG A 638 12.05 -7.20 -13.05
C ARG A 638 12.06 -8.73 -13.08
N THR A 639 13.11 -9.33 -12.56
CA THR A 639 13.27 -10.79 -12.52
C THR A 639 12.22 -11.45 -11.64
N GLU A 640 11.93 -10.92 -10.45
CA GLU A 640 10.83 -11.44 -9.61
C GLU A 640 9.45 -11.30 -10.24
N ARG A 641 9.23 -10.22 -11.00
CA ARG A 641 7.95 -9.94 -11.66
C ARG A 641 7.55 -10.99 -12.71
N GLN A 642 8.49 -11.79 -13.20
CA GLN A 642 8.22 -12.86 -14.18
C GLN A 642 7.35 -13.99 -13.60
N PHE A 643 7.31 -14.13 -12.28
CA PHE A 643 6.43 -15.07 -11.60
C PHE A 643 5.08 -14.41 -11.32
N HIS A 644 4.04 -14.87 -12.02
CA HIS A 644 2.70 -14.32 -11.91
C HIS A 644 1.90 -14.99 -10.79
N PHE A 645 1.84 -14.38 -9.62
CA PHE A 645 1.01 -14.80 -8.51
C PHE A 645 0.54 -13.57 -7.71
N PRO A 646 -0.61 -13.66 -6.99
CA PRO A 646 -1.12 -12.51 -6.24
C PRO A 646 -0.16 -12.06 -5.15
N ARG A 647 0.06 -10.74 -5.08
CA ARG A 647 0.73 -10.07 -3.98
C ARG A 647 -0.15 -8.92 -3.52
N PHE A 648 -0.06 -8.56 -2.26
CA PHE A 648 -0.85 -7.47 -1.69
C PHE A 648 0.04 -6.54 -0.86
N GLU A 649 -0.45 -5.34 -0.61
CA GLU A 649 0.15 -4.42 0.34
C GLU A 649 -0.59 -4.54 1.67
N GLU A 650 0.14 -4.75 2.75
CA GLU A 650 -0.42 -4.99 4.07
C GLU A 650 -0.98 -3.71 4.69
N THR A 651 -2.07 -3.90 5.44
CA THR A 651 -2.75 -2.96 6.32
C THR A 651 -3.07 -1.57 5.76
N CYS A 652 -4.29 -1.35 5.29
CA CYS A 652 -5.03 -0.09 5.02
C CYS A 652 -4.24 1.22 4.88
N HIS A 653 -2.96 1.14 4.58
CA HIS A 653 -2.11 2.29 4.37
C HIS A 653 -2.27 2.73 2.91
N SER A 654 -3.22 3.61 2.64
CA SER A 654 -3.50 4.12 1.30
C SER A 654 -2.25 4.55 0.50
N TRP A 655 -1.17 4.87 1.19
CA TRP A 655 0.09 5.26 0.56
C TRP A 655 1.00 4.06 0.20
N TRP A 656 0.87 2.90 0.84
CA TRP A 656 1.59 1.70 0.41
C TRP A 656 0.97 1.08 -0.83
N ILE A 657 -0.33 1.24 -0.99
CA ILE A 657 -1.04 0.73 -2.16
C ILE A 657 -0.47 1.28 -3.49
N PHE A 658 0.08 2.49 -3.49
CA PHE A 658 0.73 3.05 -4.67
C PHE A 658 1.88 2.18 -5.18
N TYR A 659 2.55 1.45 -4.30
CA TYR A 659 3.64 0.55 -4.65
C TYR A 659 3.16 -0.73 -5.34
N SER A 660 1.89 -1.12 -5.17
CA SER A 660 1.30 -2.28 -5.84
C SER A 660 0.73 -1.99 -7.22
N HIS A 661 0.55 -0.72 -7.60
CA HIS A 661 -0.09 -0.34 -8.86
C HIS A 661 0.56 -0.97 -10.10
N LEU A 662 1.88 -1.13 -10.08
CA LEU A 662 2.62 -1.72 -11.20
C LEU A 662 2.72 -3.26 -11.14
N TYR A 663 1.97 -3.92 -10.26
CA TYR A 663 1.88 -5.38 -10.19
C TYR A 663 0.45 -5.83 -9.89
N THR A 664 0.14 -6.41 -8.71
CA THR A 664 -1.24 -6.74 -8.33
C THR A 664 -1.80 -5.68 -7.39
N PRO A 665 -2.80 -4.89 -7.80
CA PRO A 665 -3.31 -3.78 -7.04
C PRO A 665 -4.28 -4.27 -5.95
N ILE A 666 -3.74 -4.86 -4.88
CA ILE A 666 -4.52 -5.44 -3.80
C ILE A 666 -4.07 -4.84 -2.49
N GLN A 667 -5.02 -4.34 -1.73
CA GLN A 667 -4.84 -3.87 -0.37
C GLN A 667 -5.38 -4.91 0.62
N LEU A 668 -4.56 -5.33 1.57
CA LEU A 668 -5.03 -6.12 2.71
C LEU A 668 -5.75 -5.19 3.70
N GLY A 669 -6.90 -5.61 4.19
CA GLY A 669 -7.63 -4.93 5.23
C GLY A 669 -6.81 -4.75 6.51
N ASP A 670 -7.24 -3.86 7.38
CA ASP A 670 -6.51 -3.52 8.59
C ASP A 670 -6.66 -4.62 9.67
N VAL A 671 -5.55 -5.00 10.27
CA VAL A 671 -5.49 -5.90 11.44
C VAL A 671 -6.34 -5.39 12.61
N SER A 672 -6.54 -4.09 12.69
CA SER A 672 -7.35 -3.43 13.72
C SER A 672 -8.87 -3.50 13.50
N THR A 673 -9.35 -4.33 12.58
CA THR A 673 -10.79 -4.48 12.29
C THR A 673 -11.59 -5.14 13.40
N TYR A 674 -10.98 -5.56 14.50
CA TYR A 674 -11.69 -5.98 15.69
C TYR A 674 -12.60 -4.88 16.23
N GLY A 675 -13.91 -5.19 16.26
CA GLY A 675 -14.91 -4.25 16.76
C GLY A 675 -15.33 -3.15 15.82
N ARG A 676 -14.91 -3.17 14.56
CA ARG A 676 -15.37 -2.23 13.55
C ARG A 676 -16.84 -2.47 13.20
N THR A 677 -17.52 -1.38 12.92
CA THR A 677 -18.86 -1.41 12.36
C THR A 677 -18.85 -1.84 10.90
N PRO A 678 -19.96 -2.32 10.35
CA PRO A 678 -20.07 -2.59 8.92
C PRO A 678 -19.74 -1.36 8.04
N GLU A 679 -20.10 -0.15 8.51
CA GLU A 679 -19.81 1.11 7.82
C GLU A 679 -18.28 1.37 7.75
N GLU A 680 -17.56 1.16 8.85
CA GLU A 680 -16.09 1.31 8.88
C GLU A 680 -15.40 0.29 7.97
N ASN A 681 -15.86 -0.95 7.93
CA ASN A 681 -15.33 -1.95 7.00
C ASN A 681 -15.60 -1.59 5.54
N MET A 682 -16.81 -1.09 5.24
CA MET A 682 -17.13 -0.65 3.88
C MET A 682 -16.33 0.59 3.48
N ALA A 683 -16.03 1.47 4.43
CA ALA A 683 -15.15 2.61 4.21
C ALA A 683 -13.73 2.19 3.82
N ASP A 684 -13.20 1.11 4.43
CA ASP A 684 -11.89 0.56 4.06
C ASP A 684 -11.88 0.03 2.62
N ILE A 685 -12.92 -0.71 2.22
CA ILE A 685 -13.05 -1.21 0.85
C ILE A 685 -13.12 -0.05 -0.15
N ARG A 686 -13.92 0.97 0.14
CA ARG A 686 -14.00 2.18 -0.70
C ARG A 686 -12.66 2.92 -0.76
N ASN A 687 -11.91 2.94 0.34
CA ASN A 687 -10.58 3.53 0.36
C ASN A 687 -9.59 2.75 -0.52
N ALA A 688 -9.64 1.42 -0.52
CA ALA A 688 -8.87 0.61 -1.46
C ALA A 688 -9.23 0.95 -2.91
N MET A 689 -10.52 0.95 -3.26
CA MET A 689 -11.00 1.29 -4.60
C MET A 689 -10.67 2.74 -4.99
N LYS A 690 -10.76 3.69 -4.06
CA LYS A 690 -10.35 5.10 -4.27
C LYS A 690 -8.88 5.20 -4.67
N ASN A 691 -8.06 4.28 -4.21
CA ASN A 691 -6.65 4.21 -4.55
C ASN A 691 -6.36 3.18 -5.67
N GLY A 692 -7.37 2.79 -6.46
CA GLY A 692 -7.20 1.90 -7.61
C GLY A 692 -6.88 0.45 -7.24
N ALA A 693 -7.35 -0.04 -6.09
CA ALA A 693 -7.04 -1.37 -5.60
C ALA A 693 -8.26 -2.23 -5.28
N LEU A 694 -8.08 -3.54 -5.38
CA LEU A 694 -8.92 -4.58 -4.81
C LEU A 694 -8.67 -4.69 -3.30
N TYR A 695 -9.48 -5.48 -2.62
CA TYR A 695 -9.42 -5.63 -1.17
C TYR A 695 -9.35 -7.09 -0.77
N TYR A 696 -8.41 -7.45 0.12
CA TYR A 696 -8.35 -8.73 0.80
C TYR A 696 -8.75 -8.58 2.27
N LEU A 697 -9.47 -9.57 2.78
CA LEU A 697 -9.95 -9.57 4.15
C LEU A 697 -8.83 -9.92 5.14
N TYR A 698 -8.67 -9.08 6.14
CA TYR A 698 -7.84 -9.37 7.31
C TYR A 698 -8.73 -9.43 8.55
N SER A 699 -8.47 -10.41 9.43
CA SER A 699 -9.18 -10.64 10.68
C SER A 699 -10.62 -11.19 10.58
N ASN A 700 -11.16 -11.50 11.76
CA ASN A 700 -12.30 -12.37 12.01
C ASN A 700 -13.59 -11.65 12.32
N THR A 701 -13.78 -10.45 11.84
CA THR A 701 -15.03 -9.75 12.17
C THR A 701 -16.18 -10.33 11.36
N SER A 702 -17.23 -10.73 12.05
CA SER A 702 -18.54 -11.10 11.48
C SER A 702 -19.20 -9.96 10.68
N ALA A 703 -18.58 -8.80 10.64
CA ALA A 703 -19.09 -7.56 10.03
C ALA A 703 -18.51 -7.26 8.65
N ALA A 704 -17.75 -8.18 8.04
CA ALA A 704 -17.20 -7.97 6.70
C ALA A 704 -18.31 -7.75 5.66
N PRO A 705 -18.24 -6.71 4.83
CA PRO A 705 -19.25 -6.44 3.81
C PRO A 705 -19.26 -7.49 2.71
N THR A 706 -20.43 -7.82 2.23
CA THR A 706 -20.63 -8.88 1.22
C THR A 706 -20.22 -8.51 -0.20
N ILE A 707 -19.82 -7.27 -0.46
CA ILE A 707 -19.29 -6.85 -1.79
C ILE A 707 -18.09 -7.70 -2.21
N THR A 708 -17.26 -8.17 -1.26
CA THR A 708 -16.12 -9.06 -1.53
C THR A 708 -16.54 -10.36 -2.20
N GLN A 709 -17.77 -10.86 -1.95
CA GLN A 709 -18.33 -12.03 -2.63
C GLN A 709 -18.37 -11.88 -4.15
N LYS A 710 -18.44 -10.66 -4.65
CA LYS A 710 -18.55 -10.35 -6.08
C LYS A 710 -17.28 -9.71 -6.65
N MET A 711 -16.24 -9.52 -5.85
CA MET A 711 -15.03 -8.83 -6.27
C MET A 711 -14.11 -9.69 -7.15
N PHE A 712 -14.15 -11.00 -6.98
CA PHE A 712 -13.25 -11.96 -7.65
C PHE A 712 -14.02 -13.06 -8.42
N PRO A 713 -13.36 -13.76 -9.39
CA PRO A 713 -12.01 -13.53 -9.91
C PRO A 713 -11.89 -12.20 -10.64
N PHE A 714 -10.69 -11.64 -10.73
CA PHE A 714 -10.46 -10.36 -11.37
C PHE A 714 -9.18 -10.38 -12.21
N THR A 715 -9.33 -10.22 -13.54
CA THR A 715 -8.21 -10.05 -14.46
C THR A 715 -8.17 -8.58 -14.86
N PRO A 716 -7.24 -7.77 -14.36
CA PRO A 716 -7.20 -6.34 -14.64
C PRO A 716 -7.11 -6.06 -16.15
N ILE A 717 -7.90 -5.10 -16.63
CA ILE A 717 -7.74 -4.42 -17.93
C ILE A 717 -7.21 -3.02 -17.65
N GLU A 718 -7.88 -2.30 -16.76
CA GLU A 718 -7.53 -0.95 -16.34
C GLU A 718 -7.83 -0.76 -14.85
N ILE A 719 -6.98 0.03 -14.19
CA ILE A 719 -7.21 0.47 -12.82
C ILE A 719 -7.23 2.00 -12.79
N HIS A 720 -8.15 2.56 -12.01
CA HIS A 720 -8.32 4.01 -11.86
C HIS A 720 -8.71 4.36 -10.42
N SER A 721 -8.62 5.64 -10.07
CA SER A 721 -9.18 6.11 -8.80
C SER A 721 -10.69 5.89 -8.77
N LYS A 722 -11.18 5.13 -7.79
CA LYS A 722 -12.58 4.80 -7.50
C LYS A 722 -13.23 3.75 -8.41
N TRP A 723 -12.59 3.29 -9.47
CA TRP A 723 -13.15 2.25 -10.34
C TRP A 723 -12.05 1.40 -11.00
N LEU A 724 -12.36 0.13 -11.25
CA LEU A 724 -11.46 -0.85 -11.86
C LEU A 724 -12.22 -1.64 -12.91
N VAL A 725 -11.62 -1.83 -14.08
CA VAL A 725 -12.15 -2.67 -15.16
C VAL A 725 -11.36 -3.97 -15.22
N GLY A 726 -12.04 -5.08 -14.99
CA GLY A 726 -11.52 -6.43 -15.20
C GLY A 726 -12.22 -7.11 -16.39
N LYS A 727 -11.66 -8.23 -16.85
CA LYS A 727 -12.29 -9.04 -17.90
C LYS A 727 -13.65 -9.60 -17.47
N GLU A 728 -13.74 -9.99 -16.18
CA GLU A 728 -14.92 -10.66 -15.62
C GLU A 728 -15.94 -9.69 -15.05
N ARG A 729 -15.50 -8.49 -14.62
CA ARG A 729 -16.35 -7.51 -13.93
C ARG A 729 -15.74 -6.12 -13.90
N ILE A 730 -16.60 -5.14 -13.63
CA ILE A 730 -16.19 -3.77 -13.30
C ILE A 730 -16.61 -3.50 -11.87
N LEU A 731 -15.71 -2.87 -11.13
CA LEU A 731 -15.93 -2.43 -9.75
C LEU A 731 -15.92 -0.90 -9.73
N THR A 732 -16.86 -0.27 -9.04
CA THR A 732 -16.91 1.18 -8.94
C THR A 732 -17.51 1.66 -7.62
N CYS A 733 -17.02 2.79 -7.08
CA CYS A 733 -17.64 3.57 -6.01
C CYS A 733 -17.94 5.01 -6.43
N VAL A 734 -18.11 5.21 -7.74
CA VAL A 734 -18.48 6.49 -8.35
C VAL A 734 -19.49 6.27 -9.47
N SER A 735 -20.34 7.24 -9.74
CA SER A 735 -21.26 7.23 -10.88
C SER A 735 -20.50 7.32 -12.21
N GLY A 736 -21.04 6.76 -13.29
CA GLY A 736 -20.35 6.81 -14.57
C GLY A 736 -21.01 6.00 -15.67
N ASP A 737 -20.37 6.05 -16.86
CA ASP A 737 -20.68 5.22 -18.03
C ASP A 737 -19.63 4.11 -18.11
N PHE A 738 -20.06 2.87 -17.81
CA PHE A 738 -19.18 1.71 -17.72
C PHE A 738 -19.47 0.69 -18.82
N GLY A 739 -18.47 -0.09 -19.18
CA GLY A 739 -18.56 -1.16 -20.16
C GLY A 739 -17.17 -1.59 -20.64
N TRP A 740 -17.13 -2.56 -21.51
CA TRP A 740 -15.89 -3.07 -22.11
C TRP A 740 -15.73 -2.55 -23.55
N HIS A 741 -14.50 -2.29 -23.98
CA HIS A 741 -14.22 -1.93 -25.36
C HIS A 741 -14.52 -3.09 -26.31
N GLY A 742 -15.25 -2.85 -27.39
CA GLY A 742 -15.76 -3.89 -28.31
C GLY A 742 -16.85 -4.77 -27.69
N GLY A 743 -17.32 -4.44 -26.47
CA GLY A 743 -18.27 -5.24 -25.73
C GLY A 743 -19.72 -5.01 -26.15
N LYS A 744 -20.46 -6.12 -26.38
CA LYS A 744 -21.90 -6.10 -26.70
C LYS A 744 -22.76 -6.73 -25.63
N LYS A 745 -22.20 -7.17 -24.51
CA LYS A 745 -22.92 -7.88 -23.47
C LYS A 745 -23.61 -6.91 -22.52
N LEU A 746 -24.85 -7.23 -22.17
CA LEU A 746 -25.52 -6.65 -21.02
C LEU A 746 -24.88 -7.16 -19.73
N ALA A 747 -25.16 -6.50 -18.62
CA ALA A 747 -24.60 -6.84 -17.32
C ALA A 747 -25.67 -6.88 -16.23
N GLU A 748 -25.43 -7.70 -15.22
CA GLU A 748 -26.08 -7.66 -13.93
C GLU A 748 -25.34 -6.67 -13.03
N ILE A 749 -26.10 -5.88 -12.24
CA ILE A 749 -25.57 -4.80 -11.43
C ILE A 749 -25.90 -5.08 -9.97
N PHE A 750 -24.86 -5.17 -9.13
CA PHE A 750 -24.97 -5.32 -7.70
C PHE A 750 -24.51 -4.02 -7.04
N VAL A 751 -25.41 -3.37 -6.29
CA VAL A 751 -25.07 -2.15 -5.56
C VAL A 751 -25.16 -2.42 -4.06
N TYR A 752 -24.20 -1.90 -3.35
CA TYR A 752 -24.05 -2.02 -1.90
C TYR A 752 -24.02 -0.62 -1.28
N ASP A 753 -24.75 -0.46 -0.19
CA ASP A 753 -24.80 0.78 0.58
C ASP A 753 -23.53 0.97 1.43
N LYS A 754 -23.45 2.08 2.15
CA LYS A 754 -22.31 2.39 3.03
C LYS A 754 -22.13 1.40 4.20
N PHE A 755 -23.11 0.53 4.46
CA PHE A 755 -23.03 -0.55 5.45
C PHE A 755 -22.68 -1.91 4.82
N GLY A 756 -22.44 -1.96 3.51
CA GLY A 756 -22.16 -3.19 2.77
C GLY A 756 -23.40 -4.05 2.48
N LYS A 757 -24.60 -3.53 2.68
CA LYS A 757 -25.85 -4.24 2.35
C LYS A 757 -26.20 -4.00 0.89
N SER A 758 -26.68 -5.07 0.22
CA SER A 758 -27.23 -4.93 -1.12
C SER A 758 -28.45 -3.99 -1.11
N THR A 759 -28.54 -3.12 -2.09
CA THR A 759 -29.61 -2.11 -2.21
C THR A 759 -30.07 -1.98 -3.65
N GLY A 760 -31.39 -1.71 -3.83
CA GLY A 760 -31.97 -1.32 -5.12
C GLY A 760 -32.08 0.20 -5.32
N ASP A 761 -31.54 1.00 -4.39
CA ASP A 761 -31.65 2.44 -4.40
C ASP A 761 -30.55 3.10 -5.26
N TYR A 762 -30.61 2.87 -6.56
CA TYR A 762 -29.74 3.41 -7.60
C TYR A 762 -30.49 3.53 -8.91
N SER A 763 -29.95 4.23 -9.91
CA SER A 763 -30.48 4.20 -11.28
C SER A 763 -29.43 3.65 -12.24
N ALA A 764 -29.90 2.88 -13.21
CA ALA A 764 -29.08 2.35 -14.28
C ALA A 764 -29.85 2.32 -15.61
N GLU A 765 -29.12 2.57 -16.70
CA GLU A 765 -29.62 2.43 -18.07
C GLU A 765 -28.54 1.86 -18.99
N PHE A 766 -28.91 0.98 -19.92
CA PHE A 766 -28.02 0.53 -20.98
C PHE A 766 -28.26 1.34 -22.26
N PHE A 767 -27.18 1.63 -22.95
CA PHE A 767 -27.18 2.35 -24.23
C PHE A 767 -25.98 1.92 -25.09
N ALA A 768 -25.96 2.33 -26.34
CA ALA A 768 -24.81 2.15 -27.21
C ALA A 768 -23.96 3.42 -27.28
N ASP A 769 -22.64 3.29 -27.11
CA ASP A 769 -21.67 4.33 -27.40
C ASP A 769 -20.64 3.78 -28.39
N LYS A 770 -20.57 4.39 -29.62
CA LYS A 770 -19.68 3.96 -30.71
C LYS A 770 -19.75 2.46 -31.05
N GLY A 771 -20.94 1.87 -30.86
CA GLY A 771 -21.18 0.45 -31.08
C GLY A 771 -20.93 -0.48 -29.90
N ASP A 772 -20.41 0.03 -28.81
CA ASP A 772 -20.23 -0.71 -27.55
C ASP A 772 -21.46 -0.57 -26.67
N VAL A 773 -21.82 -1.62 -25.95
CA VAL A 773 -22.83 -1.58 -24.92
C VAL A 773 -22.22 -0.96 -23.65
N ARG A 774 -22.85 0.13 -23.19
CA ARG A 774 -22.49 0.83 -21.97
C ARG A 774 -23.65 0.80 -20.99
N VAL A 775 -23.31 0.82 -19.69
CA VAL A 775 -24.25 1.07 -18.61
C VAL A 775 -23.94 2.39 -17.96
N ARG A 776 -24.89 3.32 -17.97
CA ARG A 776 -24.88 4.51 -17.14
C ARG A 776 -25.39 4.16 -15.76
N LEU A 777 -24.55 4.31 -14.77
CA LEU A 777 -24.85 3.98 -13.38
C LEU A 777 -24.78 5.25 -12.53
N GLN A 778 -25.84 5.51 -11.77
CA GLN A 778 -25.84 6.60 -10.80
C GLN A 778 -25.90 6.02 -9.39
N LEU A 779 -24.85 6.25 -8.63
CA LEU A 779 -24.69 5.84 -7.25
C LEU A 779 -24.95 7.02 -6.31
N LYS A 780 -25.50 6.73 -5.12
CA LYS A 780 -25.58 7.68 -4.01
C LYS A 780 -24.27 7.67 -3.22
N ASP A 781 -24.09 8.71 -2.39
CA ASP A 781 -22.90 8.80 -1.53
C ASP A 781 -22.74 7.54 -0.66
N GLY A 782 -21.52 7.05 -0.61
CA GLY A 782 -21.15 5.85 0.15
C GLY A 782 -21.50 4.53 -0.50
N GLN A 783 -22.14 4.49 -1.67
CA GLN A 783 -22.42 3.26 -2.40
C GLN A 783 -21.21 2.78 -3.21
N CYS A 784 -21.17 1.47 -3.44
CA CYS A 784 -20.28 0.82 -4.40
C CYS A 784 -21.06 -0.18 -5.25
N ALA A 785 -20.55 -0.47 -6.45
CA ALA A 785 -21.19 -1.42 -7.35
C ALA A 785 -20.20 -2.42 -7.96
N VAL A 786 -20.76 -3.58 -8.30
CA VAL A 786 -20.12 -4.61 -9.12
C VAL A 786 -20.99 -4.80 -10.36
N ILE A 787 -20.40 -4.68 -11.54
CA ILE A 787 -21.06 -4.85 -12.84
C ILE A 787 -20.52 -6.15 -13.46
N LEU A 788 -21.37 -7.16 -13.61
CA LEU A 788 -21.03 -8.48 -14.12
C LEU A 788 -21.65 -8.70 -15.50
N PRO A 789 -20.87 -9.00 -16.57
CA PRO A 789 -21.43 -9.30 -17.87
C PRO A 789 -22.28 -10.58 -17.79
N ILE A 790 -23.46 -10.53 -18.37
CA ILE A 790 -24.33 -11.69 -18.55
C ILE A 790 -24.22 -12.26 -19.97
N GLY A 791 -24.71 -13.49 -20.19
CA GLY A 791 -24.65 -14.15 -21.49
C GLY A 791 -25.59 -13.57 -22.55
N ILE A 792 -26.07 -12.33 -22.40
CA ILE A 792 -27.02 -11.68 -23.34
C ILE A 792 -26.26 -10.55 -24.05
N GLU A 793 -26.22 -10.61 -25.38
CA GLU A 793 -25.69 -9.53 -26.23
C GLU A 793 -26.84 -8.62 -26.69
N ALA A 794 -26.53 -7.34 -26.84
CA ALA A 794 -27.47 -6.34 -27.30
C ALA A 794 -26.88 -5.54 -28.49
N ASP A 795 -27.61 -5.53 -29.61
CA ASP A 795 -27.33 -4.68 -30.77
C ASP A 795 -28.36 -3.55 -30.82
N PHE A 796 -27.91 -2.34 -30.51
CA PHE A 796 -28.73 -1.12 -30.52
C PHE A 796 -28.77 -0.51 -31.94
N LYS A 797 -29.96 -0.10 -32.38
CA LYS A 797 -30.17 0.61 -33.64
C LYS A 797 -30.95 1.89 -33.33
N GLY A 798 -30.37 3.06 -33.57
CA GLY A 798 -30.93 4.35 -33.21
C GLY A 798 -30.61 4.73 -31.76
N ASP A 799 -31.25 5.81 -31.29
CA ASP A 799 -31.07 6.30 -29.88
C ASP A 799 -32.08 5.59 -28.97
N VAL A 800 -31.72 4.42 -28.54
CA VAL A 800 -32.52 3.56 -27.66
C VAL A 800 -31.76 3.31 -26.35
N ARG A 801 -32.52 3.28 -25.26
CA ARG A 801 -32.00 2.99 -23.90
C ARG A 801 -32.84 1.93 -23.25
N LEU A 802 -32.17 1.03 -22.49
CA LEU A 802 -32.83 0.07 -21.60
C LEU A 802 -32.77 0.61 -20.19
N LEU A 803 -33.91 0.99 -19.64
CA LEU A 803 -34.07 1.60 -18.33
C LEU A 803 -34.40 0.57 -17.27
N GLU A 804 -33.98 0.81 -16.03
CA GLU A 804 -34.31 -0.02 -14.86
C GLU A 804 -33.98 -1.51 -15.09
N PRO A 805 -32.79 -1.85 -15.58
CA PRO A 805 -32.45 -3.22 -15.90
C PRO A 805 -32.39 -4.08 -14.63
N ARG A 806 -32.95 -5.29 -14.70
CA ARG A 806 -32.88 -6.33 -13.67
C ARG A 806 -32.54 -7.67 -14.28
N TYR A 807 -31.78 -8.47 -13.57
CA TYR A 807 -31.46 -9.83 -13.96
C TYR A 807 -31.71 -10.76 -12.78
N GLU A 808 -32.77 -11.54 -12.85
CA GLU A 808 -33.20 -12.42 -11.75
C GLU A 808 -33.53 -13.80 -12.32
N ASN A 809 -33.01 -14.84 -11.69
CA ASN A 809 -33.27 -16.23 -12.07
C ASN A 809 -33.02 -16.55 -13.55
N GLY A 810 -32.02 -15.88 -14.15
CA GLY A 810 -31.65 -16.10 -15.57
C GLY A 810 -32.50 -15.30 -16.57
N VAL A 811 -33.45 -14.50 -16.11
CA VAL A 811 -34.35 -13.64 -16.93
C VAL A 811 -33.88 -12.18 -16.79
N PHE A 812 -33.64 -11.54 -17.95
CA PHE A 812 -33.39 -10.11 -18.03
C PHE A 812 -34.67 -9.33 -18.23
N SER A 813 -34.92 -8.31 -17.45
CA SER A 813 -36.11 -7.44 -17.59
C SER A 813 -35.72 -5.98 -17.57
N CYS A 814 -36.43 -5.16 -18.34
CA CYS A 814 -36.18 -3.71 -18.43
C CYS A 814 -37.38 -2.99 -19.10
N LYS A 815 -37.29 -1.67 -19.17
CA LYS A 815 -38.13 -0.80 -19.98
C LYS A 815 -37.30 -0.27 -21.15
N ALA A 816 -37.88 -0.07 -22.34
CA ALA A 816 -37.17 0.60 -23.43
C ALA A 816 -37.72 2.01 -23.67
N ALA A 817 -36.80 2.95 -23.91
CA ALA A 817 -37.12 4.34 -24.22
C ALA A 817 -36.26 4.84 -25.39
N GLY A 818 -36.75 5.91 -26.08
CA GLY A 818 -36.02 6.55 -27.17
C GLY A 818 -36.59 6.21 -28.57
N ASN A 819 -35.75 6.22 -29.64
CA ASN A 819 -36.15 5.98 -31.01
C ASN A 819 -35.27 4.90 -31.66
N GLY A 820 -35.87 3.77 -32.09
CA GLY A 820 -35.17 2.71 -32.78
C GLY A 820 -35.55 1.31 -32.32
N SER A 821 -34.60 0.37 -32.36
CA SER A 821 -34.80 -1.02 -31.97
C SER A 821 -33.56 -1.62 -31.34
N ILE A 822 -33.76 -2.67 -30.56
CA ILE A 822 -32.66 -3.45 -29.97
C ILE A 822 -32.87 -4.90 -30.33
N VAL A 823 -31.79 -5.59 -30.65
CA VAL A 823 -31.81 -7.05 -30.85
C VAL A 823 -31.03 -7.66 -29.67
N LEU A 824 -31.76 -8.40 -28.83
CA LEU A 824 -31.17 -9.22 -27.78
C LEU A 824 -30.85 -10.62 -28.30
N LYS A 825 -29.71 -11.20 -27.91
CA LYS A 825 -29.25 -12.52 -28.32
C LYS A 825 -28.66 -13.29 -27.09
N LYS A 826 -29.05 -14.55 -26.95
CA LYS A 826 -28.50 -15.49 -25.97
C LYS A 826 -28.39 -16.87 -26.59
N GLY A 827 -27.21 -17.28 -26.99
CA GLY A 827 -27.02 -18.47 -27.83
C GLY A 827 -27.82 -18.36 -29.14
N ASN A 828 -28.70 -19.32 -29.41
CA ASN A 828 -29.57 -19.36 -30.61
C ASN A 828 -30.87 -18.53 -30.46
N ILE A 829 -31.14 -18.02 -29.25
CA ILE A 829 -32.35 -17.20 -29.00
C ILE A 829 -32.08 -15.77 -29.45
N ARG A 830 -33.04 -15.22 -30.24
CA ARG A 830 -32.97 -13.83 -30.69
C ARG A 830 -34.34 -13.18 -30.55
N GLN A 831 -34.37 -12.01 -29.97
CA GLN A 831 -35.58 -11.20 -29.82
C GLN A 831 -35.30 -9.75 -30.24
N THR A 832 -36.17 -9.25 -31.13
CA THR A 832 -36.13 -7.83 -31.53
C THR A 832 -37.16 -7.06 -30.69
N ILE A 833 -36.72 -5.98 -30.10
CA ILE A 833 -37.52 -5.10 -29.27
C ILE A 833 -37.62 -3.75 -29.99
N THR A 834 -38.84 -3.31 -30.24
CA THR A 834 -39.12 -1.95 -30.71
C THR A 834 -39.48 -1.06 -29.52
N VAL A 835 -39.04 0.18 -29.55
CA VAL A 835 -39.32 1.15 -28.51
C VAL A 835 -40.84 1.39 -28.40
N ASN A 836 -41.37 1.41 -27.19
CA ASN A 836 -42.76 1.57 -26.74
C ASN A 836 -43.36 0.28 -26.09
N GLN A 837 -42.57 -0.75 -25.84
CA GLN A 837 -42.97 -1.88 -25.00
C GLN A 837 -42.72 -1.55 -23.53
N PRO A 838 -43.74 -1.49 -22.69
CA PRO A 838 -43.59 -1.04 -21.29
C PRO A 838 -42.84 -2.02 -20.39
N ASN A 839 -42.79 -3.30 -20.73
CA ASN A 839 -42.07 -4.35 -19.98
C ASN A 839 -41.46 -5.35 -20.93
N ILE A 840 -40.14 -5.44 -20.92
CA ILE A 840 -39.37 -6.39 -21.73
C ILE A 840 -38.84 -7.47 -20.80
N GLN A 841 -39.04 -8.74 -21.21
CA GLN A 841 -38.41 -9.89 -20.55
C GLN A 841 -37.69 -10.74 -21.62
N PHE A 842 -36.47 -11.16 -21.29
CA PHE A 842 -35.64 -11.96 -22.18
C PHE A 842 -34.90 -13.07 -21.42
#